data_8e78e4ff5cc132ca5eba6ed0c4a9b8a9
#
_entry.id   8e78e4ff5cc132ca5eba6ed0c4a9b8a9
#
_cell.length_a   1.000
_cell.length_b   1.000
_cell.length_c   1.000
_cell.angle_alpha   90.00
_cell.angle_beta   90.00
_cell.angle_gamma   90.00
#
_symmetry.space_group_name_H-M   'P 1'
#
loop_
_entity.id
_entity.type
_entity.pdbx_description
1 polymer ?
#
loop_
_entity_poly.entity_id
_entity_poly.type
_entity_poly.pdbx_seq_one_letter_code
_entity_poly.pdbx_strand_id
1 'polypeptide(L)'
;MLKLQKILFRRLIQYRSLSFKHVLAEKFFRERLTSTWDYEKFGCPSIHGDYYYYFYNSGLQNHYVLYQQKTLDEKSSVFMDPNTWSEDGTASLSHTSWTEDGTILAYGVSEKGSDWKTIKFKKCTGEELTDVIPGVKFSGLSWLHDNSGVFYSKYPEVKTTAEGSSTEKHEFHSLYFHRLGTDSKEDVLVYERRDDPGYFINAWVSDDGKFLFMTLSKGCNPKNQLYYFDLTTQTKIDGKLEFAPLFDKSDATYSEIDSDDNSALIMTNFNAPMFKIVRVKFGQGATPNQNDNWEVIIDEDPKRKLDWAMVVDGNKLLVCYMEDVKNTLYVHDLTDGKLLYQIPFDIGTIAGVSGRKNKSEIFIYFTSFFTPSIIYKGDFANCSSISTPIKLTEMRRTQIKGIKSEDFIAEQIFYTSKDGTKIPMFVLYNKSLNFDGNNGAILYGYGGYNIARQPDFSISRLLFLKHFGGVYVIANIRGGGEYGEKWHEGGMRDKKQNVFDDFICAAEELVRLKYTKPEKLAIHGHSNGGLLTAVCAQQRPDLFGAVVVGVGVLDMLRFHKFTIGEAWIPEFGNPDVAEDFDFIYKYSPLHQISVQPNVQWPSMLITSADHDDRVVPLHTLKYLAQLYYTLHNEACDWQTKPVLGRIEVKAGHGAGKPTAKIIDELVDMYSFLQRVLDLKWID
;
A
#
# COMPACT_ATOMS: atom_id res chain seq x y z
N MET A 1 -30.02 -20.04 2.33
CA MET A 1 -28.72 -20.57 1.88
C MET A 1 -28.82 -21.57 0.74
N LEU A 2 -29.54 -22.71 0.85
CA LEU A 2 -29.66 -23.75 -0.20
C LEU A 2 -30.26 -23.24 -1.54
N LYS A 3 -31.23 -22.30 -1.53
CA LYS A 3 -31.76 -21.67 -2.75
C LYS A 3 -30.74 -20.74 -3.43
N LEU A 4 -29.97 -19.96 -2.68
CA LEU A 4 -28.90 -19.13 -3.20
C LEU A 4 -27.77 -19.96 -3.81
N GLN A 5 -27.37 -21.06 -3.17
CA GLN A 5 -26.39 -22.01 -3.74
C GLN A 5 -26.87 -22.58 -5.06
N LYS A 6 -28.14 -22.94 -5.18
CA LYS A 6 -28.72 -23.49 -6.44
C LYS A 6 -28.80 -22.42 -7.55
N ILE A 7 -29.06 -21.16 -7.24
CA ILE A 7 -29.10 -20.07 -8.22
C ILE A 7 -27.66 -19.68 -8.65
N LEU A 8 -26.73 -19.56 -7.71
CA LEU A 8 -25.29 -19.40 -7.98
C LEU A 8 -24.76 -20.56 -8.84
N PHE A 9 -25.10 -21.81 -8.50
CA PHE A 9 -24.63 -22.98 -9.22
C PHE A 9 -25.24 -23.10 -10.63
N ARG A 10 -26.52 -22.77 -10.84
CA ARG A 10 -27.14 -22.80 -12.17
C ARG A 10 -26.58 -21.73 -13.13
N ARG A 11 -26.30 -20.50 -12.67
CA ARG A 11 -25.72 -19.46 -13.51
C ARG A 11 -24.21 -19.67 -13.75
N LEU A 12 -23.46 -20.19 -12.79
CA LEU A 12 -22.08 -20.68 -12.99
C LEU A 12 -22.02 -21.80 -14.04
N ILE A 13 -23.02 -22.75 -14.05
CA ILE A 13 -23.10 -23.82 -15.04
C ILE A 13 -23.46 -23.25 -16.42
N GLN A 14 -24.36 -22.28 -16.52
CA GLN A 14 -24.71 -21.63 -17.77
C GLN A 14 -23.51 -20.89 -18.38
N TYR A 15 -22.58 -20.37 -17.56
CA TYR A 15 -21.32 -19.77 -17.99
C TYR A 15 -20.23 -20.80 -18.32
N ARG A 16 -20.19 -21.97 -17.64
CA ARG A 16 -19.28 -23.07 -17.98
C ARG A 16 -19.59 -23.75 -19.31
N SER A 17 -20.82 -23.67 -19.80
CA SER A 17 -21.23 -24.30 -21.08
C SER A 17 -20.82 -23.47 -22.32
N LEU A 18 -20.12 -22.37 -22.15
CA LEU A 18 -19.72 -21.49 -23.26
C LEU A 18 -18.38 -21.90 -23.85
N SER A 19 -18.56 -22.55 -24.99
CA SER A 19 -17.69 -22.83 -26.16
C SER A 19 -16.15 -22.89 -25.98
N PHE A 20 -15.61 -23.97 -26.53
CA PHE A 20 -14.20 -24.32 -26.75
C PHE A 20 -13.25 -23.16 -27.10
N LYS A 21 -13.73 -22.13 -27.79
CA LYS A 21 -12.96 -20.94 -28.15
C LYS A 21 -12.56 -20.07 -26.94
N HIS A 22 -13.35 -20.05 -25.86
CA HIS A 22 -13.09 -19.25 -24.67
C HIS A 22 -12.08 -19.91 -23.73
N VAL A 23 -12.12 -21.23 -23.62
CA VAL A 23 -11.11 -22.01 -22.90
C VAL A 23 -9.73 -21.85 -23.55
N LEU A 24 -9.68 -21.76 -24.88
CA LEU A 24 -8.45 -21.52 -25.63
C LEU A 24 -7.90 -20.09 -25.39
N ALA A 25 -8.76 -19.08 -25.34
CA ALA A 25 -8.33 -17.69 -25.10
C ALA A 25 -7.79 -17.51 -23.68
N GLU A 26 -8.45 -18.08 -22.66
CA GLU A 26 -7.97 -18.08 -21.28
C GLU A 26 -6.62 -18.79 -21.15
N LYS A 27 -6.50 -19.99 -21.74
CA LYS A 27 -5.25 -20.76 -21.74
C LYS A 27 -4.12 -19.96 -22.41
N PHE A 28 -4.39 -19.34 -23.55
CA PHE A 28 -3.41 -18.55 -24.28
C PHE A 28 -2.97 -17.31 -23.50
N PHE A 29 -3.92 -16.59 -22.87
CA PHE A 29 -3.60 -15.46 -22.03
C PHE A 29 -2.78 -15.88 -20.80
N ARG A 30 -3.14 -16.99 -20.15
CA ARG A 30 -2.37 -17.57 -19.04
C ARG A 30 -0.94 -17.90 -19.45
N GLU A 31 -0.76 -18.60 -20.56
CA GLU A 31 0.57 -18.93 -21.07
C GLU A 31 1.41 -17.67 -21.36
N ARG A 32 0.81 -16.67 -21.97
CA ARG A 32 1.47 -15.40 -22.28
C ARG A 32 1.81 -14.63 -20.99
N LEU A 33 0.87 -14.50 -20.07
CA LEU A 33 1.09 -13.82 -18.79
C LEU A 33 2.20 -14.52 -17.98
N THR A 34 2.14 -15.86 -17.87
CA THR A 34 3.15 -16.64 -17.14
C THR A 34 4.54 -16.49 -17.77
N SER A 35 4.65 -16.63 -19.09
CA SER A 35 5.93 -16.50 -19.78
C SER A 35 6.53 -15.08 -19.72
N THR A 36 5.67 -14.05 -19.67
CA THR A 36 6.12 -12.66 -19.54
C THR A 36 6.41 -12.30 -18.08
N TRP A 37 5.78 -12.99 -17.12
CA TRP A 37 6.06 -12.83 -15.68
C TRP A 37 7.40 -13.46 -15.27
N ASP A 38 7.89 -14.39 -16.09
CA ASP A 38 9.14 -15.10 -15.84
C ASP A 38 10.36 -14.25 -16.20
N TYR A 39 10.64 -13.28 -15.33
CA TYR A 39 11.82 -12.43 -15.39
C TYR A 39 12.41 -12.23 -13.98
N GLU A 40 13.71 -12.02 -13.92
CA GLU A 40 14.41 -11.77 -12.66
C GLU A 40 13.96 -10.46 -12.01
N LYS A 41 13.64 -10.52 -10.71
CA LYS A 41 13.21 -9.37 -9.91
C LYS A 41 14.16 -9.17 -8.75
N PHE A 42 14.63 -7.94 -8.59
CA PHE A 42 15.59 -7.57 -7.56
C PHE A 42 15.01 -6.48 -6.67
N GLY A 43 15.16 -6.64 -5.34
CA GLY A 43 14.95 -5.58 -4.37
C GLY A 43 16.19 -4.70 -4.20
N CYS A 44 16.01 -3.57 -3.54
CA CYS A 44 17.09 -2.67 -3.18
C CYS A 44 18.05 -3.38 -2.19
N PRO A 45 19.37 -3.41 -2.41
CA PRO A 45 20.30 -3.93 -1.42
C PRO A 45 20.31 -3.10 -0.14
N SER A 46 20.52 -3.74 0.99
CA SER A 46 20.74 -3.09 2.29
C SER A 46 21.98 -3.66 2.98
N ILE A 47 22.64 -2.84 3.79
CA ILE A 47 23.85 -3.23 4.53
C ILE A 47 23.47 -3.47 5.99
N HIS A 48 23.76 -4.66 6.51
CA HIS A 48 23.58 -5.00 7.92
C HIS A 48 24.83 -5.75 8.41
N GLY A 49 25.53 -5.18 9.38
CA GLY A 49 26.84 -5.65 9.80
C GLY A 49 27.85 -5.67 8.63
N ASP A 50 28.41 -6.85 8.41
CA ASP A 50 29.42 -7.08 7.36
C ASP A 50 28.84 -7.60 6.04
N TYR A 51 27.51 -7.62 5.89
CA TYR A 51 26.86 -8.23 4.74
C TYR A 51 25.93 -7.25 4.04
N TYR A 52 25.84 -7.43 2.71
CA TYR A 52 24.77 -6.91 1.87
C TYR A 52 23.65 -7.95 1.80
N TYR A 53 22.42 -7.51 1.97
CA TYR A 53 21.20 -8.31 1.82
C TYR A 53 20.32 -7.73 0.73
N TYR A 54 19.70 -8.60 -0.06
CA TYR A 54 18.72 -8.18 -1.06
C TYR A 54 17.70 -9.27 -1.35
N PHE A 55 16.51 -8.87 -1.66
CA PHE A 55 15.46 -9.75 -2.13
C PHE A 55 15.63 -10.04 -3.61
N TYR A 56 15.48 -11.30 -3.98
CA TYR A 56 15.56 -11.75 -5.36
C TYR A 56 14.50 -12.80 -5.64
N ASN A 57 13.91 -12.74 -6.86
CA ASN A 57 13.01 -13.75 -7.39
C ASN A 57 13.48 -14.08 -8.81
N SER A 58 13.74 -15.36 -9.08
CA SER A 58 14.27 -15.82 -10.36
C SER A 58 13.26 -15.77 -11.52
N GLY A 59 11.98 -15.48 -11.21
CA GLY A 59 10.90 -15.34 -12.20
C GLY A 59 9.55 -15.76 -11.64
N LEU A 60 9.30 -17.06 -11.52
CA LEU A 60 8.01 -17.64 -11.13
C LEU A 60 7.96 -18.17 -9.70
N GLN A 61 9.00 -17.94 -8.89
CA GLN A 61 8.93 -18.29 -7.46
C GLN A 61 7.73 -17.59 -6.80
N ASN A 62 7.03 -18.28 -5.91
CA ASN A 62 5.87 -17.72 -5.22
C ASN A 62 6.24 -16.50 -4.38
N HIS A 63 7.43 -16.53 -3.76
CA HIS A 63 7.95 -15.47 -2.90
C HIS A 63 9.37 -15.09 -3.30
N TYR A 64 9.75 -13.86 -2.92
CA TYR A 64 11.14 -13.45 -2.99
C TYR A 64 11.99 -14.20 -1.97
N VAL A 65 13.21 -14.53 -2.34
CA VAL A 65 14.23 -15.14 -1.51
C VAL A 65 15.16 -14.05 -1.02
N LEU A 66 15.53 -14.04 0.25
CA LEU A 66 16.50 -13.11 0.81
C LEU A 66 17.90 -13.73 0.66
N TYR A 67 18.76 -13.03 -0.08
CA TYR A 67 20.16 -13.39 -0.31
C TYR A 67 21.08 -12.54 0.55
N GLN A 68 22.27 -13.08 0.86
CA GLN A 68 23.37 -12.35 1.50
C GLN A 68 24.67 -12.52 0.74
N GLN A 69 25.56 -11.52 0.84
CA GLN A 69 26.91 -11.52 0.30
C GLN A 69 27.81 -10.54 1.06
N LYS A 70 29.13 -10.83 1.16
CA LYS A 70 30.07 -9.93 1.86
C LYS A 70 30.43 -8.69 1.05
N THR A 71 30.58 -8.87 -0.24
CA THR A 71 30.85 -7.78 -1.19
C THR A 71 29.90 -7.88 -2.38
N LEU A 72 29.68 -6.78 -3.08
CA LEU A 72 28.77 -6.75 -4.24
C LEU A 72 29.25 -7.58 -5.43
N ASP A 73 30.55 -7.89 -5.48
CA ASP A 73 31.20 -8.65 -6.55
C ASP A 73 31.29 -10.17 -6.24
N GLU A 74 31.09 -10.57 -4.99
CA GLU A 74 31.08 -11.96 -4.60
C GLU A 74 29.76 -12.67 -4.96
N LYS A 75 29.86 -14.01 -5.07
CA LYS A 75 28.66 -14.83 -5.24
C LYS A 75 27.80 -14.79 -3.98
N SER A 76 26.55 -14.41 -4.15
CA SER A 76 25.58 -14.43 -3.07
C SER A 76 25.18 -15.86 -2.66
N SER A 77 24.77 -16.00 -1.42
CA SER A 77 24.17 -17.21 -0.87
C SER A 77 22.73 -16.95 -0.40
N VAL A 78 21.91 -17.97 -0.43
CA VAL A 78 20.55 -17.90 0.14
C VAL A 78 20.66 -17.75 1.66
N PHE A 79 20.07 -16.70 2.19
CA PHE A 79 19.95 -16.48 3.64
C PHE A 79 18.61 -16.97 4.17
N MET A 80 17.52 -16.70 3.42
CA MET A 80 16.16 -17.12 3.81
C MET A 80 15.31 -17.35 2.57
N ASP A 81 14.67 -18.52 2.48
CA ASP A 81 13.78 -18.88 1.37
C ASP A 81 12.36 -19.20 1.85
N PRO A 82 11.43 -18.24 1.80
CA PRO A 82 10.03 -18.46 2.18
C PRO A 82 9.30 -19.51 1.34
N ASN A 83 9.80 -19.83 0.14
CA ASN A 83 9.19 -20.85 -0.73
C ASN A 83 9.27 -22.26 -0.12
N THR A 84 10.12 -22.45 0.89
CA THR A 84 10.28 -23.73 1.60
C THR A 84 9.37 -23.87 2.83
N TRP A 85 8.61 -22.83 3.22
CA TRP A 85 7.86 -22.82 4.47
C TRP A 85 6.51 -23.51 4.40
N SER A 86 5.92 -23.60 3.20
CA SER A 86 4.66 -24.32 2.98
C SER A 86 4.62 -24.91 1.57
N GLU A 87 3.98 -26.08 1.41
CA GLU A 87 3.87 -26.78 0.12
C GLU A 87 3.07 -25.96 -0.92
N ASP A 88 2.04 -25.22 -0.46
CA ASP A 88 1.17 -24.42 -1.32
C ASP A 88 1.60 -22.96 -1.47
N GLY A 89 2.76 -22.59 -0.89
CA GLY A 89 3.29 -21.23 -0.94
C GLY A 89 2.48 -20.20 -0.15
N THR A 90 1.60 -20.61 0.77
CA THR A 90 0.76 -19.67 1.52
C THR A 90 1.41 -19.09 2.76
N ALA A 91 2.57 -19.61 3.19
CA ALA A 91 3.41 -18.98 4.20
C ALA A 91 4.36 -17.97 3.55
N SER A 92 4.43 -16.77 4.09
CA SER A 92 5.19 -15.67 3.49
C SER A 92 5.95 -14.84 4.54
N LEU A 93 7.07 -14.25 4.11
CA LEU A 93 7.80 -13.25 4.89
C LEU A 93 7.05 -11.91 4.85
N SER A 94 6.77 -11.34 6.00
CA SER A 94 5.93 -10.14 6.09
C SER A 94 6.65 -8.89 6.61
N HIS A 95 7.66 -9.06 7.45
CA HIS A 95 8.41 -7.96 8.08
C HIS A 95 9.82 -8.41 8.41
N THR A 96 10.78 -7.48 8.40
CA THR A 96 12.17 -7.72 8.78
C THR A 96 12.73 -6.54 9.56
N SER A 97 13.46 -6.82 10.64
CA SER A 97 14.18 -5.79 11.41
C SER A 97 15.50 -6.38 11.92
N TRP A 98 16.59 -5.72 11.61
CA TRP A 98 17.93 -6.12 12.03
C TRP A 98 18.36 -5.40 13.30
N THR A 99 19.15 -6.06 14.13
CA THR A 99 19.96 -5.40 15.16
C THR A 99 20.87 -4.35 14.51
N GLU A 100 21.28 -3.31 15.27
CA GLU A 100 22.14 -2.25 14.72
C GLU A 100 23.47 -2.78 14.23
N ASP A 101 24.05 -3.75 14.93
CA ASP A 101 25.27 -4.44 14.50
C ASP A 101 25.08 -5.47 13.38
N GLY A 102 23.84 -5.71 12.93
CA GLY A 102 23.50 -6.64 11.86
C GLY A 102 23.68 -8.12 12.19
N THR A 103 23.81 -8.48 13.47
CA THR A 103 24.07 -9.87 13.89
C THR A 103 22.80 -10.73 13.99
N ILE A 104 21.63 -10.12 14.25
CA ILE A 104 20.35 -10.83 14.42
C ILE A 104 19.25 -10.15 13.61
N LEU A 105 18.48 -10.97 12.90
CA LEU A 105 17.25 -10.58 12.19
C LEU A 105 16.03 -11.03 12.98
N ALA A 106 15.12 -10.11 13.32
CA ALA A 106 13.74 -10.41 13.67
C ALA A 106 12.89 -10.40 12.40
N TYR A 107 12.07 -11.43 12.18
CA TYR A 107 11.25 -11.52 10.98
C TYR A 107 9.86 -12.09 11.24
N GLY A 108 8.87 -11.58 10.52
CA GLY A 108 7.48 -12.00 10.63
C GLY A 108 7.11 -13.06 9.60
N VAL A 109 6.45 -14.12 10.04
CA VAL A 109 5.84 -15.13 9.18
C VAL A 109 4.33 -14.92 9.21
N SER A 110 3.75 -14.72 8.02
CA SER A 110 2.29 -14.66 7.80
C SER A 110 1.83 -15.90 7.08
N GLU A 111 0.66 -16.42 7.43
CA GLU A 111 0.06 -17.59 6.80
C GLU A 111 -1.24 -17.22 6.09
N LYS A 112 -1.48 -17.83 4.93
CA LYS A 112 -2.71 -17.68 4.13
C LYS A 112 -3.04 -16.21 3.79
N GLY A 113 -2.03 -15.33 3.81
CA GLY A 113 -2.19 -13.90 3.51
C GLY A 113 -2.90 -13.08 4.61
N SER A 114 -3.07 -13.63 5.80
CA SER A 114 -3.60 -12.92 6.97
C SER A 114 -2.67 -11.79 7.42
N ASP A 115 -3.22 -10.76 8.05
CA ASP A 115 -2.43 -9.70 8.70
C ASP A 115 -1.77 -10.14 10.01
N TRP A 116 -2.18 -11.28 10.57
CA TRP A 116 -1.54 -11.87 11.74
C TRP A 116 -0.18 -12.47 11.41
N LYS A 117 0.76 -12.32 12.32
CA LYS A 117 2.16 -12.73 12.16
C LYS A 117 2.67 -13.45 13.40
N THR A 118 3.59 -14.37 13.16
CA THR A 118 4.46 -14.92 14.19
C THR A 118 5.87 -14.37 13.94
N ILE A 119 6.45 -13.70 14.95
CA ILE A 119 7.81 -13.17 14.88
C ILE A 119 8.79 -14.27 15.29
N LYS A 120 9.84 -14.42 14.50
CA LYS A 120 10.96 -15.35 14.71
C LYS A 120 12.29 -14.61 14.58
N PHE A 121 13.37 -15.26 15.00
CA PHE A 121 14.68 -14.63 15.05
C PHE A 121 15.74 -15.52 14.41
N LYS A 122 16.69 -14.91 13.68
CA LYS A 122 17.74 -15.62 12.94
C LYS A 122 19.04 -14.84 13.03
N LYS A 123 20.16 -15.53 13.34
CA LYS A 123 21.49 -14.90 13.29
C LYS A 123 21.95 -14.70 11.86
N CYS A 124 22.81 -13.71 11.63
CA CYS A 124 23.45 -13.48 10.31
C CYS A 124 24.24 -14.70 9.80
N THR A 125 24.63 -15.61 10.67
CA THR A 125 25.26 -16.91 10.36
C THR A 125 24.28 -17.93 9.76
N GLY A 126 22.97 -17.67 9.80
CA GLY A 126 21.93 -18.59 9.34
C GLY A 126 21.29 -19.44 10.43
N GLU A 127 21.75 -19.36 11.68
CA GLU A 127 21.20 -20.10 12.84
C GLU A 127 19.86 -19.47 13.27
N GLU A 128 18.80 -20.29 13.37
CA GLU A 128 17.50 -19.87 13.94
C GLU A 128 17.59 -19.85 15.45
N LEU A 129 17.03 -18.79 16.07
CA LEU A 129 16.86 -18.74 17.53
C LEU A 129 15.56 -19.43 17.93
N THR A 130 15.45 -19.81 19.20
CA THR A 130 14.28 -20.51 19.76
C THR A 130 13.13 -19.59 20.11
N ASP A 131 13.39 -18.30 20.17
CA ASP A 131 12.42 -17.27 20.54
C ASP A 131 11.32 -17.15 19.49
N VAL A 132 10.06 -17.07 19.91
CA VAL A 132 8.88 -16.95 19.06
C VAL A 132 7.85 -16.04 19.71
N ILE A 133 7.37 -15.04 18.98
CA ILE A 133 6.29 -14.15 19.42
C ILE A 133 5.07 -14.34 18.51
N PRO A 134 4.04 -15.08 18.93
CA PRO A 134 2.83 -15.28 18.14
C PRO A 134 1.85 -14.12 18.31
N GLY A 135 0.88 -14.03 17.41
CA GLY A 135 -0.27 -13.14 17.50
C GLY A 135 0.07 -11.66 17.40
N VAL A 136 1.03 -11.31 16.56
CA VAL A 136 1.42 -9.92 16.27
C VAL A 136 0.65 -9.42 15.05
N LYS A 137 0.11 -8.19 15.12
CA LYS A 137 -0.61 -7.54 14.04
C LYS A 137 -0.41 -6.03 14.07
N PHE A 138 -0.14 -5.40 12.92
CA PHE A 138 0.11 -3.95 12.76
C PHE A 138 1.23 -3.40 13.66
N SER A 139 2.32 -4.12 13.76
CA SER A 139 3.48 -3.79 14.59
C SER A 139 4.71 -3.47 13.76
N GLY A 140 5.45 -2.45 14.17
CA GLY A 140 6.89 -2.35 13.92
C GLY A 140 7.67 -3.35 14.78
N LEU A 141 8.96 -3.50 14.49
CA LEU A 141 9.94 -4.23 15.33
C LEU A 141 11.15 -3.32 15.49
N SER A 142 11.55 -3.04 16.72
CA SER A 142 12.68 -2.15 16.98
C SER A 142 13.58 -2.68 18.08
N TRP A 143 14.85 -2.85 17.76
CA TRP A 143 15.86 -3.44 18.64
C TRP A 143 16.45 -2.43 19.60
N LEU A 144 16.77 -2.87 20.82
CA LEU A 144 17.78 -2.20 21.63
C LEU A 144 19.17 -2.43 21.00
N HIS A 145 20.04 -1.41 21.08
CA HIS A 145 21.37 -1.47 20.46
C HIS A 145 22.35 -2.43 21.16
N ASP A 146 22.00 -2.90 22.36
CA ASP A 146 22.75 -3.96 23.06
C ASP A 146 22.30 -5.38 22.67
N ASN A 147 21.39 -5.50 21.69
CA ASN A 147 20.78 -6.75 21.21
C ASN A 147 20.01 -7.55 22.27
N SER A 148 19.73 -6.97 23.45
CA SER A 148 19.07 -7.68 24.56
C SER A 148 17.61 -8.00 24.29
N GLY A 149 16.95 -7.31 23.33
CA GLY A 149 15.55 -7.54 23.00
C GLY A 149 14.98 -6.56 21.99
N VAL A 150 13.70 -6.73 21.71
CA VAL A 150 12.96 -6.01 20.66
C VAL A 150 11.64 -5.45 21.19
N PHE A 151 11.36 -4.20 20.86
CA PHE A 151 10.03 -3.58 21.03
C PHE A 151 9.10 -3.98 19.90
N TYR A 152 7.86 -4.31 20.26
CA TYR A 152 6.81 -4.63 19.31
C TYR A 152 5.43 -4.32 19.90
N SER A 153 4.42 -4.24 19.06
CA SER A 153 3.05 -3.99 19.49
C SER A 153 2.13 -5.16 19.12
N LYS A 154 1.15 -5.44 19.99
CA LYS A 154 0.11 -6.43 19.71
C LYS A 154 -1.22 -6.06 20.36
N TYR A 155 -2.29 -6.69 19.92
CA TYR A 155 -3.57 -6.69 20.62
C TYR A 155 -3.54 -7.69 21.78
N PRO A 156 -4.33 -7.46 22.86
CA PRO A 156 -4.56 -8.48 23.88
C PRO A 156 -5.08 -9.78 23.23
N GLU A 157 -4.88 -10.90 23.90
CA GLU A 157 -5.31 -12.21 23.39
C GLU A 157 -6.79 -12.18 23.00
N VAL A 158 -7.05 -12.45 21.72
CA VAL A 158 -8.39 -12.67 21.20
C VAL A 158 -8.77 -14.12 21.53
N LYS A 159 -9.99 -14.35 21.99
CA LYS A 159 -10.46 -15.68 22.44
C LYS A 159 -10.52 -16.74 21.34
N THR A 160 -10.41 -16.33 20.09
CA THR A 160 -10.42 -17.20 18.91
C THR A 160 -9.03 -17.30 18.30
N THR A 161 -8.69 -18.46 17.75
CA THR A 161 -7.42 -18.71 17.07
C THR A 161 -7.15 -17.63 16.01
N ALA A 162 -5.96 -17.06 16.02
CA ALA A 162 -5.49 -16.03 15.10
C ALA A 162 -5.26 -16.60 13.68
N GLU A 163 -6.29 -17.22 13.07
CA GLU A 163 -6.18 -17.88 11.76
C GLU A 163 -6.56 -16.98 10.57
N GLY A 164 -6.84 -15.68 10.80
CA GLY A 164 -7.22 -14.73 9.74
C GLY A 164 -8.66 -14.87 9.24
N SER A 165 -9.48 -15.73 9.82
CA SER A 165 -10.89 -15.94 9.43
C SER A 165 -11.89 -15.35 10.44
N SER A 166 -11.42 -14.82 11.58
CA SER A 166 -12.28 -14.19 12.59
C SER A 166 -12.81 -12.84 12.13
N THR A 167 -14.03 -12.50 12.57
CA THR A 167 -14.62 -11.15 12.40
C THR A 167 -14.62 -10.35 13.70
N GLU A 168 -13.99 -10.87 14.75
CA GLU A 168 -13.92 -10.19 16.06
C GLU A 168 -13.17 -8.88 15.96
N LYS A 169 -13.67 -7.88 16.69
CA LYS A 169 -13.08 -6.54 16.76
C LYS A 169 -11.74 -6.57 17.50
N HIS A 170 -10.78 -5.81 17.01
CA HIS A 170 -9.47 -5.67 17.61
C HIS A 170 -9.38 -4.34 18.37
N GLU A 171 -9.06 -4.39 19.65
CA GLU A 171 -9.07 -3.25 20.56
C GLU A 171 -7.84 -3.26 21.47
N PHE A 172 -7.43 -2.08 21.98
CA PHE A 172 -6.37 -1.90 22.97
C PHE A 172 -4.98 -2.36 22.48
N HIS A 173 -4.60 -1.96 21.27
CA HIS A 173 -3.25 -2.16 20.79
C HIS A 173 -2.22 -1.62 21.79
N SER A 174 -1.22 -2.42 22.18
CA SER A 174 -0.31 -2.11 23.30
C SER A 174 1.13 -2.42 22.91
N LEU A 175 2.08 -1.67 23.48
CA LEU A 175 3.51 -1.81 23.26
C LEU A 175 4.12 -2.78 24.27
N TYR A 176 4.91 -3.72 23.79
CA TYR A 176 5.63 -4.73 24.56
C TYR A 176 7.12 -4.73 24.25
N PHE A 177 7.89 -5.30 25.15
CA PHE A 177 9.30 -5.58 24.97
C PHE A 177 9.54 -7.09 25.18
N HIS A 178 10.09 -7.74 24.16
CA HIS A 178 10.53 -9.13 24.22
C HIS A 178 12.03 -9.15 24.50
N ARG A 179 12.44 -9.83 25.59
CA ARG A 179 13.84 -10.09 25.90
C ARG A 179 14.27 -11.38 25.24
N LEU A 180 15.35 -11.34 24.47
CA LEU A 180 15.88 -12.55 23.85
C LEU A 180 16.23 -13.63 24.90
N GLY A 181 15.90 -14.88 24.56
CA GLY A 181 16.12 -16.04 25.39
C GLY A 181 15.02 -16.29 26.45
N THR A 182 13.88 -15.58 26.35
CA THR A 182 12.71 -15.78 27.24
C THR A 182 11.46 -16.23 26.48
N ASP A 183 10.48 -16.79 27.20
CA ASP A 183 9.16 -17.09 26.61
C ASP A 183 8.39 -15.77 26.39
N SER A 184 7.73 -15.60 25.24
CA SER A 184 6.92 -14.41 24.92
C SER A 184 5.73 -14.17 25.86
N LYS A 185 5.40 -15.12 26.73
CA LYS A 185 4.44 -14.94 27.83
C LYS A 185 5.00 -14.08 28.94
N GLU A 186 6.33 -13.97 29.04
CA GLU A 186 7.05 -13.15 30.01
C GLU A 186 7.33 -11.74 29.50
N ASP A 187 6.84 -11.40 28.27
CA ASP A 187 7.09 -10.12 27.62
C ASP A 187 6.56 -8.96 28.45
N VAL A 188 7.38 -7.93 28.56
CA VAL A 188 7.11 -6.77 29.39
C VAL A 188 6.11 -5.85 28.69
N LEU A 189 4.99 -5.52 29.34
CA LEU A 189 4.10 -4.45 28.89
C LEU A 189 4.76 -3.09 29.13
N VAL A 190 5.11 -2.40 28.07
CA VAL A 190 5.83 -1.11 28.09
C VAL A 190 4.88 0.08 28.12
N TYR A 191 3.82 0.03 27.31
CA TYR A 191 2.83 1.10 27.25
C TYR A 191 1.46 0.59 26.76
N GLU A 192 0.39 1.15 27.30
CA GLU A 192 -0.99 0.87 26.87
C GLU A 192 -1.92 2.07 27.08
N ARG A 193 -3.00 2.12 26.29
CA ARG A 193 -4.11 3.07 26.43
C ARG A 193 -5.39 2.27 26.73
N ARG A 194 -5.90 2.40 27.97
CA ARG A 194 -7.16 1.73 28.39
C ARG A 194 -8.37 2.66 28.36
N ASP A 195 -8.13 3.95 28.20
CA ASP A 195 -9.16 4.98 28.08
C ASP A 195 -9.82 5.00 26.69
N ASP A 196 -9.14 4.53 25.65
CA ASP A 196 -9.63 4.51 24.29
C ASP A 196 -9.09 3.31 23.52
N PRO A 197 -9.96 2.38 23.05
CA PRO A 197 -9.55 1.14 22.41
C PRO A 197 -8.99 1.32 20.99
N GLY A 198 -9.24 2.45 20.33
CA GLY A 198 -8.97 2.67 18.91
C GLY A 198 -7.60 3.24 18.59
N TYR A 199 -6.67 3.35 19.57
CA TYR A 199 -5.32 3.82 19.29
C TYR A 199 -4.42 2.71 18.77
N PHE A 200 -3.64 3.04 17.72
CA PHE A 200 -2.45 2.30 17.32
C PHE A 200 -1.23 2.87 18.05
N ILE A 201 -0.40 2.00 18.56
CA ILE A 201 0.84 2.34 19.25
C ILE A 201 1.98 1.76 18.43
N ASN A 202 2.92 2.60 17.99
CA ASN A 202 4.15 2.16 17.34
C ASN A 202 5.34 2.83 18.00
N ALA A 203 6.47 2.11 18.15
CA ALA A 203 7.66 2.65 18.75
C ALA A 203 8.91 2.21 17.99
N TRP A 204 9.95 3.04 18.04
CA TRP A 204 11.25 2.76 17.43
C TRP A 204 12.38 3.42 18.25
N VAL A 205 13.52 2.75 18.25
CA VAL A 205 14.75 3.25 18.85
C VAL A 205 15.44 4.16 17.84
N SER A 206 15.95 5.31 18.29
CA SER A 206 16.74 6.24 17.47
C SER A 206 18.02 5.60 16.91
N ASP A 207 18.53 6.13 15.80
CA ASP A 207 19.75 5.63 15.13
C ASP A 207 20.98 5.60 16.05
N ASP A 208 21.04 6.46 17.07
CA ASP A 208 22.11 6.49 18.08
C ASP A 208 21.83 5.60 19.31
N GLY A 209 20.65 4.96 19.37
CA GLY A 209 20.25 4.07 20.46
C GLY A 209 19.84 4.75 21.76
N LYS A 210 19.78 6.10 21.81
CA LYS A 210 19.55 6.84 23.05
C LYS A 210 18.08 7.02 23.39
N PHE A 211 17.22 7.11 22.39
CA PHE A 211 15.81 7.39 22.58
C PHE A 211 14.93 6.28 22.04
N LEU A 212 13.84 6.00 22.76
CA LEU A 212 12.70 5.23 22.27
C LEU A 212 11.59 6.22 21.94
N PHE A 213 11.34 6.44 20.65
CA PHE A 213 10.20 7.22 20.17
C PHE A 213 8.94 6.38 20.14
N MET A 214 7.79 7.01 20.38
CA MET A 214 6.49 6.35 20.34
C MET A 214 5.43 7.27 19.70
N THR A 215 4.70 6.73 18.73
CA THR A 215 3.52 7.41 18.19
C THR A 215 2.23 6.80 18.69
N LEU A 216 1.23 7.66 18.91
CA LEU A 216 -0.15 7.31 19.19
C LEU A 216 -1.04 7.87 18.09
N SER A 217 -1.66 6.99 17.29
CA SER A 217 -2.55 7.34 16.18
C SER A 217 -3.94 6.79 16.41
N LYS A 218 -4.97 7.63 16.25
CA LYS A 218 -6.36 7.18 16.33
C LYS A 218 -6.77 6.51 15.02
N GLY A 219 -6.76 5.19 14.99
CA GLY A 219 -7.02 4.44 13.75
C GLY A 219 -6.10 4.89 12.60
N CYS A 220 -6.69 5.05 11.42
CA CYS A 220 -5.99 5.51 10.22
C CYS A 220 -5.87 7.04 10.09
N ASN A 221 -6.15 7.79 11.16
CA ASN A 221 -5.95 9.23 11.13
C ASN A 221 -4.47 9.54 10.86
N PRO A 222 -4.11 10.33 9.85
CA PRO A 222 -2.71 10.70 9.60
C PRO A 222 -2.13 11.57 10.73
N LYS A 223 -2.98 12.27 11.48
CA LYS A 223 -2.57 13.08 12.63
C LYS A 223 -2.30 12.18 13.83
N ASN A 224 -1.16 12.39 14.47
CA ASN A 224 -0.69 11.57 15.59
C ASN A 224 -0.15 12.41 16.73
N GLN A 225 0.08 11.77 17.86
CA GLN A 225 0.92 12.27 18.94
C GLN A 225 2.29 11.61 18.84
N LEU A 226 3.35 12.30 19.29
CA LEU A 226 4.71 11.79 19.33
C LEU A 226 5.31 12.00 20.71
N TYR A 227 5.82 10.92 21.28
CA TYR A 227 6.47 10.86 22.59
C TYR A 227 7.86 10.27 22.46
N TYR A 228 8.69 10.46 23.49
CA TYR A 228 10.01 9.85 23.57
C TYR A 228 10.33 9.41 25.00
N PHE A 229 11.22 8.45 25.13
CA PHE A 229 11.81 8.00 26.37
C PHE A 229 13.33 7.95 26.23
N ASP A 230 14.07 8.50 27.20
CA ASP A 230 15.53 8.46 27.23
C ASP A 230 16.01 7.12 27.78
N LEU A 231 16.47 6.23 26.87
CA LEU A 231 16.96 4.90 27.19
C LEU A 231 18.26 4.91 28.01
N THR A 232 19.00 6.02 28.04
CA THR A 232 20.24 6.16 28.85
C THR A 232 19.95 6.24 30.34
N THR A 233 18.71 6.56 30.70
CA THR A 233 18.28 6.69 32.11
C THR A 233 17.93 5.37 32.77
N GLN A 234 17.75 4.31 32.00
CA GLN A 234 17.32 2.99 32.48
C GLN A 234 18.07 1.86 31.77
N THR A 235 18.75 1.03 32.52
CA THR A 235 19.58 -0.06 32.01
C THR A 235 18.79 -1.35 31.73
N LYS A 236 17.54 -1.45 32.14
CA LYS A 236 16.72 -2.64 31.98
C LYS A 236 15.25 -2.30 31.79
N ILE A 237 14.66 -2.88 30.74
CA ILE A 237 13.22 -2.78 30.51
C ILE A 237 12.52 -3.90 31.28
N ASP A 238 11.85 -3.56 32.39
CA ASP A 238 11.18 -4.52 33.29
C ASP A 238 9.79 -4.07 33.74
N GLY A 239 9.24 -3.02 33.15
CA GLY A 239 7.91 -2.49 33.41
C GLY A 239 7.50 -1.39 32.43
N LYS A 240 6.41 -0.71 32.72
CA LYS A 240 5.94 0.44 31.95
C LYS A 240 6.94 1.58 32.01
N LEU A 241 7.12 2.25 30.86
CA LEU A 241 7.99 3.41 30.72
C LEU A 241 7.16 4.71 30.77
N GLU A 242 7.72 5.73 31.43
CA GLU A 242 7.14 7.07 31.49
C GLU A 242 7.63 7.92 30.32
N PHE A 243 6.86 7.92 29.22
CA PHE A 243 7.20 8.67 28.03
C PHE A 243 6.97 10.17 28.21
N ALA A 244 7.96 10.99 27.84
CA ALA A 244 7.82 12.42 27.76
C ALA A 244 7.16 12.83 26.43
N PRO A 245 6.19 13.75 26.42
CA PRO A 245 5.58 14.23 25.19
C PRO A 245 6.51 15.16 24.43
N LEU A 246 6.66 14.95 23.11
CA LEU A 246 7.19 15.93 22.17
C LEU A 246 6.03 16.68 21.51
N PHE A 247 4.98 15.94 21.13
CA PHE A 247 3.71 16.46 20.63
C PHE A 247 2.56 15.65 21.26
N ASP A 248 1.79 16.26 22.17
CA ASP A 248 0.70 15.60 22.90
C ASP A 248 -0.68 15.77 22.29
N LYS A 249 -0.78 16.49 21.14
CA LYS A 249 -2.01 16.71 20.38
C LYS A 249 -1.93 16.01 19.02
N SER A 250 -3.05 15.44 18.61
CA SER A 250 -3.23 14.91 17.26
C SER A 250 -3.74 15.99 16.30
N ASP A 251 -3.03 17.09 16.20
CA ASP A 251 -3.39 18.25 15.38
C ASP A 251 -2.67 18.27 14.02
N ALA A 252 -1.59 17.51 13.88
CA ALA A 252 -0.83 17.31 12.65
C ALA A 252 -0.19 15.92 12.60
N THR A 253 0.43 15.60 11.48
CA THR A 253 1.37 14.48 11.35
C THR A 253 2.73 14.90 11.87
N TYR A 254 3.33 14.07 12.73
CA TYR A 254 4.67 14.25 13.27
C TYR A 254 5.46 12.96 13.05
N SER A 255 6.48 13.02 12.20
CA SER A 255 7.35 11.88 11.88
C SER A 255 8.79 12.26 12.18
N GLU A 256 9.43 11.55 13.09
CA GLU A 256 10.85 11.72 13.36
C GLU A 256 11.66 11.20 12.19
N ILE A 257 12.69 11.95 11.78
CA ILE A 257 13.63 11.64 10.70
C ILE A 257 14.98 11.25 11.29
N ASP A 258 15.42 11.97 12.32
CA ASP A 258 16.73 11.84 12.97
C ASP A 258 16.68 12.52 14.33
N SER A 259 17.63 12.18 15.22
CA SER A 259 17.76 12.84 16.51
C SER A 259 19.22 12.97 16.92
N ASP A 260 19.48 13.89 17.84
CA ASP A 260 20.73 14.08 18.55
C ASP A 260 20.45 14.18 20.08
N ASP A 261 21.49 14.44 20.90
CA ASP A 261 21.37 14.51 22.36
C ASP A 261 20.35 15.56 22.84
N ASN A 262 20.03 16.56 22.04
CA ASN A 262 19.26 17.73 22.45
C ASN A 262 18.02 18.00 21.62
N SER A 263 17.86 17.33 20.47
CA SER A 263 16.79 17.65 19.52
C SER A 263 16.40 16.48 18.62
N ALA A 264 15.19 16.56 18.08
CA ALA A 264 14.72 15.69 16.99
C ALA A 264 14.42 16.49 15.74
N LEU A 265 14.76 15.92 14.58
CA LEU A 265 14.40 16.42 13.26
C LEU A 265 13.05 15.79 12.87
N ILE A 266 12.03 16.61 12.68
CA ILE A 266 10.65 16.18 12.51
C ILE A 266 10.10 16.65 11.17
N MET A 267 9.56 15.73 10.37
CA MET A 267 8.71 16.06 9.25
C MET A 267 7.27 16.24 9.75
N THR A 268 6.63 17.35 9.39
CA THR A 268 5.27 17.66 9.85
C THR A 268 4.48 18.48 8.83
N ASN A 269 3.13 18.29 8.85
CA ASN A 269 2.20 19.13 8.11
C ASN A 269 1.54 20.21 8.99
N PHE A 270 2.07 20.47 10.19
CA PHE A 270 1.55 21.53 11.07
C PHE A 270 1.68 22.91 10.44
N ASN A 271 0.56 23.55 10.12
CA ASN A 271 0.46 24.78 9.34
C ASN A 271 1.26 24.73 8.02
N ALA A 272 1.37 23.54 7.41
CA ALA A 272 2.11 23.29 6.18
C ALA A 272 1.51 22.05 5.45
N PRO A 273 0.35 22.17 4.78
CA PRO A 273 -0.34 21.02 4.17
C PRO A 273 0.51 20.17 3.22
N MET A 274 1.58 20.75 2.63
CA MET A 274 2.53 20.08 1.75
C MET A 274 3.77 19.57 2.48
N PHE A 275 3.77 19.64 3.81
CA PHE A 275 4.82 19.27 4.75
C PHE A 275 6.06 20.18 4.75
N LYS A 276 6.72 20.21 5.89
CA LYS A 276 7.99 20.88 6.17
C LYS A 276 8.84 20.06 7.13
N ILE A 277 10.11 20.40 7.27
CA ILE A 277 11.03 19.78 8.25
C ILE A 277 11.43 20.82 9.28
N VAL A 278 11.27 20.45 10.55
CA VAL A 278 11.62 21.29 11.70
C VAL A 278 12.54 20.55 12.66
N ARG A 279 13.42 21.27 13.33
CA ARG A 279 14.19 20.75 14.47
C ARG A 279 13.52 21.20 15.76
N VAL A 280 13.25 20.24 16.66
CA VAL A 280 12.53 20.43 17.92
C VAL A 280 13.42 19.99 19.07
N LYS A 281 13.68 20.88 20.05
CA LYS A 281 14.53 20.58 21.18
C LYS A 281 13.83 19.69 22.21
N PHE A 282 14.59 18.77 22.83
CA PHE A 282 14.16 17.99 23.98
C PHE A 282 14.32 18.78 25.28
N GLY A 283 13.68 18.28 26.36
CA GLY A 283 14.03 18.60 27.73
C GLY A 283 13.26 19.74 28.37
N GLN A 284 13.82 20.26 29.47
CA GLN A 284 13.16 21.18 30.39
C GLN A 284 12.71 22.46 29.68
N GLY A 285 11.41 22.73 29.70
CA GLY A 285 10.78 23.88 29.07
C GLY A 285 10.25 23.66 27.66
N ALA A 286 10.47 22.51 27.06
CA ALA A 286 9.75 22.12 25.84
C ALA A 286 8.29 21.87 26.21
N THR A 287 7.41 22.81 25.85
CA THR A 287 5.98 22.59 26.00
C THR A 287 5.49 21.93 24.73
N PRO A 288 4.83 20.76 24.83
CA PRO A 288 4.31 20.05 23.65
C PRO A 288 3.49 20.98 22.76
N ASN A 289 3.63 20.83 21.44
CA ASN A 289 2.90 21.61 20.45
C ASN A 289 3.09 23.14 20.52
N GLN A 290 4.17 23.64 21.10
CA GLN A 290 4.50 25.07 21.05
C GLN A 290 5.56 25.36 19.98
N ASN A 291 5.23 26.29 19.06
CA ASN A 291 6.10 26.67 17.95
C ASN A 291 7.40 27.38 18.36
N ASP A 292 7.47 27.90 19.57
CA ASP A 292 8.62 28.69 20.05
C ASP A 292 9.94 27.90 20.12
N ASN A 293 9.83 26.53 20.13
CA ASN A 293 10.98 25.63 20.19
C ASN A 293 11.35 25.03 18.82
N TRP A 294 10.72 25.47 17.75
CA TRP A 294 10.90 24.88 16.43
C TRP A 294 11.80 25.74 15.55
N GLU A 295 12.88 25.15 15.08
CA GLU A 295 13.71 25.72 14.03
C GLU A 295 13.25 25.13 12.69
N VAL A 296 12.84 25.96 11.73
CA VAL A 296 12.48 25.49 10.39
C VAL A 296 13.76 25.18 9.63
N ILE A 297 13.96 23.92 9.27
CA ILE A 297 15.12 23.44 8.50
C ILE A 297 14.80 23.45 7.01
N ILE A 298 13.62 22.93 6.63
CA ILE A 298 13.09 23.01 5.26
C ILE A 298 11.66 23.49 5.35
N ASP A 299 11.37 24.62 4.76
CA ASP A 299 10.02 25.19 4.75
C ASP A 299 9.12 24.51 3.72
N GLU A 300 7.80 24.68 3.86
CA GLU A 300 6.81 24.17 2.94
C GLU A 300 7.02 24.72 1.52
N ASP A 301 7.01 23.84 0.53
CA ASP A 301 6.86 24.21 -0.87
C ASP A 301 5.40 24.02 -1.30
N PRO A 302 4.65 25.09 -1.61
CA PRO A 302 3.22 24.98 -1.91
C PRO A 302 2.91 24.25 -3.23
N LYS A 303 3.94 23.95 -4.04
CA LYS A 303 3.79 23.25 -5.34
C LYS A 303 4.20 21.79 -5.27
N ARG A 304 5.03 21.41 -4.29
CA ARG A 304 5.61 20.07 -4.17
C ARG A 304 5.34 19.52 -2.79
N LYS A 305 4.66 18.40 -2.69
CA LYS A 305 4.50 17.69 -1.41
C LYS A 305 5.85 17.09 -1.01
N LEU A 306 6.34 17.41 0.18
CA LEU A 306 7.45 16.67 0.77
C LEU A 306 6.94 15.29 1.15
N ASP A 307 7.48 14.26 0.49
CA ASP A 307 6.95 12.89 0.58
C ASP A 307 7.67 12.09 1.68
N TRP A 308 8.99 12.16 1.70
CA TRP A 308 9.83 11.60 2.76
C TRP A 308 11.21 12.26 2.80
N ALA A 309 11.91 12.08 3.91
CA ALA A 309 13.29 12.48 4.07
C ALA A 309 14.06 11.45 4.90
N MET A 310 15.38 11.35 4.69
CA MET A 310 16.27 10.49 5.47
C MET A 310 17.69 11.05 5.55
N VAL A 311 18.38 10.75 6.64
CA VAL A 311 19.77 11.15 6.82
C VAL A 311 20.72 10.06 6.32
N VAL A 312 21.76 10.47 5.59
CA VAL A 312 22.81 9.60 5.07
C VAL A 312 24.18 10.27 5.20
N ASP A 313 25.25 9.47 5.26
CA ASP A 313 26.65 9.95 5.26
C ASP A 313 26.88 11.13 6.22
N GLY A 314 26.44 10.97 7.46
CA GLY A 314 26.67 11.88 8.58
C GLY A 314 25.86 13.17 8.53
N ASN A 315 26.01 13.98 7.49
CA ASN A 315 25.47 15.35 7.43
C ASN A 315 24.62 15.63 6.19
N LYS A 316 24.20 14.64 5.46
CA LYS A 316 23.36 14.83 4.26
C LYS A 316 21.94 14.41 4.53
N LEU A 317 21.00 15.26 4.18
CA LEU A 317 19.58 15.00 4.24
C LEU A 317 19.06 14.77 2.82
N LEU A 318 18.69 13.54 2.51
CA LEU A 318 17.96 13.21 1.28
C LEU A 318 16.50 13.63 1.47
N VAL A 319 15.97 14.41 0.55
CA VAL A 319 14.58 14.87 0.57
C VAL A 319 13.90 14.52 -0.75
N CYS A 320 12.85 13.75 -0.65
CA CYS A 320 12.01 13.38 -1.80
C CYS A 320 10.74 14.22 -1.80
N TYR A 321 10.48 14.86 -2.93
CA TYR A 321 9.21 15.55 -3.16
C TYR A 321 8.36 14.76 -4.16
N MET A 322 7.06 14.88 -4.01
CA MET A 322 6.08 14.51 -5.03
C MET A 322 5.63 15.78 -5.75
N GLU A 323 5.93 15.86 -7.04
CA GLU A 323 5.56 16.96 -7.94
C GLU A 323 4.71 16.42 -9.07
N ASP A 324 3.44 16.83 -9.14
CA ASP A 324 2.46 16.27 -10.08
C ASP A 324 2.53 14.73 -10.14
N VAL A 325 2.49 14.11 -8.95
CA VAL A 325 2.45 12.64 -8.76
C VAL A 325 3.76 11.90 -9.16
N LYS A 326 4.85 12.59 -9.38
CA LYS A 326 6.18 12.04 -9.72
C LYS A 326 7.19 12.40 -8.65
N ASN A 327 8.14 11.52 -8.35
CA ASN A 327 9.17 11.81 -7.38
C ASN A 327 10.32 12.64 -7.96
N THR A 328 10.81 13.58 -7.16
CA THR A 328 12.05 14.32 -7.37
C THR A 328 12.91 14.24 -6.12
N LEU A 329 14.20 13.98 -6.25
CA LEU A 329 15.13 13.76 -5.13
C LEU A 329 16.17 14.84 -5.04
N TYR A 330 16.37 15.35 -3.82
CA TYR A 330 17.30 16.43 -3.51
C TYR A 330 18.21 16.05 -2.35
N VAL A 331 19.41 16.61 -2.33
CA VAL A 331 20.34 16.50 -1.21
C VAL A 331 20.46 17.87 -0.57
N HIS A 332 20.23 17.92 0.74
CA HIS A 332 20.34 19.11 1.57
C HIS A 332 21.42 18.89 2.63
N ASP A 333 21.97 19.99 3.14
CA ASP A 333 22.79 19.98 4.36
C ASP A 333 21.87 19.72 5.57
N LEU A 334 22.23 18.76 6.41
CA LEU A 334 21.46 18.39 7.60
C LEU A 334 21.44 19.52 8.64
N THR A 335 22.48 20.37 8.65
CA THR A 335 22.67 21.38 9.70
C THR A 335 21.69 22.53 9.55
N ASP A 336 21.59 23.10 8.34
CA ASP A 336 20.82 24.31 8.06
C ASP A 336 19.73 24.15 6.99
N GLY A 337 19.57 22.93 6.47
CA GLY A 337 18.59 22.62 5.43
C GLY A 337 18.92 23.18 4.04
N LYS A 338 20.10 23.74 3.83
CA LYS A 338 20.48 24.34 2.55
C LYS A 338 20.47 23.30 1.45
N LEU A 339 19.79 23.60 0.33
CA LEU A 339 19.84 22.78 -0.86
C LEU A 339 21.26 22.71 -1.42
N LEU A 340 21.80 21.53 -1.55
CA LEU A 340 23.11 21.27 -2.14
C LEU A 340 22.99 20.99 -3.64
N TYR A 341 22.15 20.01 -4.03
CA TYR A 341 21.88 19.68 -5.43
C TYR A 341 20.69 18.74 -5.58
N GLN A 342 20.20 18.60 -6.80
CA GLN A 342 19.21 17.61 -7.19
C GLN A 342 19.90 16.35 -7.74
N ILE A 343 19.38 15.18 -7.39
CA ILE A 343 19.72 13.92 -8.06
C ILE A 343 18.68 13.69 -9.17
N PRO A 344 19.09 13.76 -10.45
CA PRO A 344 18.15 13.70 -11.56
C PRO A 344 17.65 12.27 -11.79
N PHE A 345 16.35 12.12 -12.00
CA PHE A 345 15.69 10.90 -12.44
C PHE A 345 14.72 11.19 -13.59
N ASP A 346 14.41 10.17 -14.37
CA ASP A 346 13.31 10.19 -15.33
C ASP A 346 11.95 10.24 -14.59
N ILE A 347 10.85 10.39 -15.36
CA ILE A 347 9.49 10.33 -14.81
C ILE A 347 9.23 8.94 -14.22
N GLY A 348 9.00 8.89 -12.92
CA GLY A 348 8.79 7.64 -12.21
C GLY A 348 8.67 7.83 -10.69
N THR A 349 8.91 6.75 -9.98
CA THR A 349 8.81 6.66 -8.52
C THR A 349 10.11 6.12 -7.94
N ILE A 350 10.60 6.76 -6.89
CA ILE A 350 11.66 6.27 -6.04
C ILE A 350 11.01 5.33 -5.01
N ALA A 351 10.94 4.05 -5.38
CA ALA A 351 10.20 3.05 -4.61
C ALA A 351 10.96 2.54 -3.37
N GLY A 352 12.23 2.93 -3.22
CA GLY A 352 13.02 2.62 -2.04
C GLY A 352 14.41 3.25 -2.11
N VAL A 353 14.91 3.61 -0.96
CA VAL A 353 16.31 4.04 -0.75
C VAL A 353 16.86 3.25 0.42
N SER A 354 18.06 2.72 0.26
CA SER A 354 18.83 2.11 1.32
C SER A 354 20.10 2.94 1.53
N GLY A 355 20.26 3.45 2.73
CA GLY A 355 21.40 4.25 3.18
C GLY A 355 21.37 4.36 4.69
N ARG A 356 22.46 4.78 5.30
CA ARG A 356 22.56 4.98 6.75
C ARG A 356 23.33 6.25 7.06
N LYS A 357 23.05 6.85 8.21
CA LYS A 357 23.79 8.02 8.72
C LYS A 357 25.29 7.75 8.85
N ASN A 358 25.67 6.55 9.25
CA ASN A 358 27.06 6.11 9.45
C ASN A 358 27.70 5.43 8.24
N LYS A 359 27.09 5.47 7.05
CA LYS A 359 27.60 4.88 5.82
C LYS A 359 27.51 5.85 4.65
N SER A 360 28.54 5.87 3.79
CA SER A 360 28.59 6.72 2.60
C SER A 360 27.89 6.10 1.38
N GLU A 361 27.67 4.79 1.35
CA GLU A 361 27.01 4.12 0.25
C GLU A 361 25.49 4.23 0.36
N ILE A 362 24.84 4.51 -0.80
CA ILE A 362 23.40 4.46 -0.93
C ILE A 362 22.99 3.62 -2.13
N PHE A 363 21.83 2.98 -2.01
CA PHE A 363 21.16 2.29 -3.12
C PHE A 363 19.78 2.89 -3.32
N ILE A 364 19.39 3.11 -4.57
CA ILE A 364 18.11 3.70 -4.92
C ILE A 364 17.38 2.76 -5.87
N TYR A 365 16.18 2.36 -5.49
CA TYR A 365 15.27 1.58 -6.33
C TYR A 365 14.32 2.53 -7.04
N PHE A 366 14.44 2.61 -8.35
CA PHE A 366 13.59 3.42 -9.21
C PHE A 366 12.71 2.54 -10.08
N THR A 367 11.44 2.93 -10.27
CA THR A 367 10.48 2.27 -11.15
C THR A 367 9.67 3.30 -11.93
N SER A 368 9.06 2.86 -13.04
CA SER A 368 8.10 3.66 -13.80
C SER A 368 7.00 2.76 -14.38
N PHE A 369 6.06 3.32 -15.14
CA PHE A 369 5.00 2.53 -15.75
C PHE A 369 5.48 1.40 -16.66
N PHE A 370 6.64 1.58 -17.32
CA PHE A 370 7.17 0.68 -18.35
C PHE A 370 8.53 0.08 -17.99
N THR A 371 9.12 0.49 -16.85
CA THR A 371 10.39 0.00 -16.36
C THR A 371 10.19 -0.68 -15.02
N PRO A 372 10.40 -2.00 -14.90
CA PRO A 372 10.14 -2.75 -13.67
C PRO A 372 10.96 -2.25 -12.49
N SER A 373 12.27 -2.18 -12.68
CA SER A 373 13.20 -1.66 -11.68
C SER A 373 14.54 -1.29 -12.29
N ILE A 374 15.11 -0.21 -11.75
CA ILE A 374 16.52 0.12 -11.88
C ILE A 374 17.05 0.33 -10.47
N ILE A 375 18.13 -0.38 -10.14
CA ILE A 375 18.85 -0.18 -8.90
C ILE A 375 20.08 0.63 -9.20
N TYR A 376 20.15 1.82 -8.64
CA TYR A 376 21.33 2.69 -8.70
C TYR A 376 22.13 2.54 -7.42
N LYS A 377 23.45 2.60 -7.56
CA LYS A 377 24.41 2.72 -6.45
C LYS A 377 25.09 4.08 -6.52
N GLY A 378 25.21 4.73 -5.38
CA GLY A 378 25.99 5.93 -5.17
C GLY A 378 26.90 5.79 -3.94
N ASP A 379 28.01 6.52 -3.91
CA ASP A 379 28.93 6.56 -2.78
C ASP A 379 29.40 7.99 -2.56
N PHE A 380 29.00 8.58 -1.45
CA PHE A 380 29.36 9.94 -1.06
C PHE A 380 30.87 10.08 -0.72
N ALA A 381 31.55 8.99 -0.32
CA ALA A 381 32.98 9.02 -0.07
C ALA A 381 33.80 9.43 -1.32
N ASN A 382 33.22 9.25 -2.51
CA ASN A 382 33.85 9.66 -3.77
C ASN A 382 33.60 11.14 -4.13
N CYS A 383 32.87 11.90 -3.29
CA CYS A 383 32.60 13.31 -3.52
C CYS A 383 33.71 14.19 -2.93
N SER A 384 34.25 15.11 -3.72
CA SER A 384 35.35 16.00 -3.30
C SER A 384 34.93 17.07 -2.27
N SER A 385 33.63 17.32 -2.16
CA SER A 385 33.01 18.22 -1.17
C SER A 385 31.56 17.88 -0.93
N ILE A 386 30.94 18.42 0.11
CA ILE A 386 29.53 18.23 0.42
C ILE A 386 28.61 18.67 -0.75
N SER A 387 29.00 19.70 -1.50
CA SER A 387 28.26 20.24 -2.64
C SER A 387 28.55 19.52 -3.97
N THR A 388 29.49 18.57 -3.99
CA THR A 388 29.78 17.78 -5.19
C THR A 388 28.65 16.78 -5.41
N PRO A 389 27.93 16.82 -6.56
CA PRO A 389 26.86 15.87 -6.81
C PRO A 389 27.36 14.42 -6.79
N ILE A 390 26.63 13.57 -6.08
CA ILE A 390 26.91 12.14 -6.08
C ILE A 390 26.71 11.56 -7.48
N LYS A 391 27.65 10.73 -7.91
CA LYS A 391 27.51 9.99 -9.16
C LYS A 391 26.80 8.68 -8.91
N LEU A 392 25.59 8.56 -9.47
CA LEU A 392 24.88 7.30 -9.49
C LEU A 392 25.36 6.42 -10.64
N THR A 393 25.60 5.14 -10.35
CA THR A 393 25.87 4.08 -11.34
C THR A 393 24.70 3.12 -11.37
N GLU A 394 24.25 2.76 -12.56
CA GLU A 394 23.24 1.73 -12.72
C GLU A 394 23.87 0.38 -12.35
N MET A 395 23.44 -0.18 -11.23
CA MET A 395 23.92 -1.47 -10.74
C MET A 395 23.15 -2.63 -11.41
N ARG A 396 21.84 -2.49 -11.54
CA ARG A 396 20.95 -3.49 -12.16
C ARG A 396 19.77 -2.80 -12.84
N ARG A 397 19.42 -3.32 -14.02
CA ARG A 397 18.18 -2.95 -14.73
C ARG A 397 17.43 -4.22 -15.10
N THR A 398 16.21 -4.35 -14.61
CA THR A 398 15.32 -5.43 -15.02
C THR A 398 14.80 -5.19 -16.43
N GLN A 399 14.94 -6.20 -17.30
CA GLN A 399 14.41 -6.20 -18.64
C GLN A 399 13.39 -7.32 -18.83
N ILE A 400 12.36 -7.05 -19.61
CA ILE A 400 11.32 -8.03 -19.93
C ILE A 400 11.44 -8.46 -21.35
N LYS A 401 11.61 -9.76 -21.55
CA LYS A 401 11.72 -10.33 -22.88
C LYS A 401 10.46 -10.05 -23.71
N GLY A 402 10.65 -9.48 -24.88
CA GLY A 402 9.58 -9.22 -25.85
C GLY A 402 8.71 -8.00 -25.55
N ILE A 403 9.10 -7.17 -24.55
CA ILE A 403 8.47 -5.89 -24.28
C ILE A 403 9.52 -4.78 -24.37
N LYS A 404 9.22 -3.74 -25.15
CA LYS A 404 10.06 -2.57 -25.31
C LYS A 404 9.33 -1.37 -24.72
N SER A 405 9.95 -0.70 -23.74
CA SER A 405 9.35 0.46 -23.06
C SER A 405 9.02 1.59 -24.02
N GLU A 406 9.84 1.75 -25.07
CA GLU A 406 9.68 2.75 -26.12
C GLU A 406 8.46 2.56 -27.02
N ASP A 407 7.79 1.41 -26.98
CA ASP A 407 6.55 1.16 -27.72
C ASP A 407 5.33 1.81 -27.07
N PHE A 408 5.46 2.27 -25.83
CA PHE A 408 4.36 2.78 -25.03
C PHE A 408 4.53 4.27 -24.73
N ILE A 409 3.41 4.91 -24.42
CA ILE A 409 3.32 6.29 -23.96
C ILE A 409 2.61 6.32 -22.61
N ALA A 410 3.14 7.11 -21.70
CA ALA A 410 2.46 7.57 -20.50
C ALA A 410 2.34 9.08 -20.58
N GLU A 411 1.14 9.58 -20.72
CA GLU A 411 0.87 11.02 -20.68
C GLU A 411 0.08 11.38 -19.43
N GLN A 412 0.38 12.52 -18.88
CA GLN A 412 -0.39 13.08 -17.77
C GLN A 412 -1.30 14.17 -18.30
N ILE A 413 -2.60 14.02 -18.07
CA ILE A 413 -3.60 15.02 -18.43
C ILE A 413 -4.39 15.45 -17.20
N PHE A 414 -4.95 16.65 -17.26
CA PHE A 414 -5.79 17.21 -16.20
C PHE A 414 -7.20 17.40 -16.71
N TYR A 415 -8.16 16.86 -15.98
CA TYR A 415 -9.58 17.09 -16.25
C TYR A 415 -10.22 17.90 -15.13
N THR A 416 -11.46 18.30 -15.32
CA THR A 416 -12.20 19.12 -14.35
C THR A 416 -13.27 18.26 -13.69
N SER A 417 -13.23 18.18 -12.36
CA SER A 417 -14.27 17.54 -11.56
C SER A 417 -15.53 18.40 -11.51
N LYS A 418 -16.62 17.85 -10.99
CA LYS A 418 -17.94 18.47 -10.93
C LYS A 418 -17.97 19.81 -10.18
N ASP A 419 -17.11 19.98 -9.18
CA ASP A 419 -16.95 21.22 -8.41
C ASP A 419 -15.94 22.21 -8.97
N GLY A 420 -15.35 21.90 -10.14
CA GLY A 420 -14.34 22.74 -10.79
C GLY A 420 -12.89 22.40 -10.44
N THR A 421 -12.64 21.46 -9.52
CA THR A 421 -11.29 21.03 -9.13
C THR A 421 -10.59 20.36 -10.32
N LYS A 422 -9.30 20.71 -10.53
CA LYS A 422 -8.44 20.08 -11.54
C LYS A 422 -7.85 18.80 -10.96
N ILE A 423 -8.12 17.69 -11.63
CA ILE A 423 -7.69 16.35 -11.22
C ILE A 423 -6.71 15.80 -12.25
N PRO A 424 -5.52 15.32 -11.86
CA PRO A 424 -4.59 14.65 -12.77
C PRO A 424 -4.99 13.19 -13.00
N MET A 425 -4.66 12.70 -14.17
CA MET A 425 -4.65 11.27 -14.47
C MET A 425 -3.53 10.93 -15.44
N PHE A 426 -2.98 9.73 -15.30
CA PHE A 426 -2.05 9.17 -16.27
C PHE A 426 -2.82 8.29 -17.24
N VAL A 427 -2.58 8.50 -18.55
CA VAL A 427 -3.15 7.71 -19.64
C VAL A 427 -2.02 6.93 -20.32
N LEU A 428 -2.12 5.60 -20.30
CA LEU A 428 -1.11 4.69 -20.80
C LEU A 428 -1.64 3.94 -22.04
N TYR A 429 -0.87 3.93 -23.12
CA TYR A 429 -1.26 3.28 -24.36
C TYR A 429 -0.06 2.93 -25.25
N ASN A 430 -0.28 2.05 -26.24
CA ASN A 430 0.72 1.77 -27.26
C ASN A 430 0.79 2.92 -28.28
N LYS A 431 1.99 3.33 -28.70
CA LYS A 431 2.21 4.43 -29.67
C LYS A 431 1.46 4.29 -30.99
N SER A 432 1.18 3.06 -31.40
CA SER A 432 0.45 2.77 -32.64
C SER A 432 -1.07 2.88 -32.51
N LEU A 433 -1.60 3.16 -31.31
CA LEU A 433 -3.03 3.17 -31.05
C LEU A 433 -3.71 4.40 -31.67
N ASN A 434 -4.84 4.20 -32.37
CA ASN A 434 -5.69 5.27 -32.85
C ASN A 434 -6.84 5.53 -31.87
N PHE A 435 -7.15 6.80 -31.67
CA PHE A 435 -8.23 7.23 -30.78
C PHE A 435 -9.50 7.52 -31.58
N ASP A 436 -10.27 6.47 -31.85
CA ASP A 436 -11.56 6.54 -32.55
C ASP A 436 -12.77 6.39 -31.62
N GLY A 437 -12.52 6.25 -30.31
CA GLY A 437 -13.53 6.00 -29.29
C GLY A 437 -13.93 4.53 -29.15
N ASN A 438 -13.26 3.59 -29.82
CA ASN A 438 -13.65 2.18 -29.78
C ASN A 438 -12.64 1.26 -29.07
N ASN A 439 -11.60 1.83 -28.47
CA ASN A 439 -10.60 1.05 -27.73
C ASN A 439 -11.14 0.57 -26.40
N GLY A 440 -10.77 -0.64 -26.01
CA GLY A 440 -10.99 -1.11 -24.64
C GLY A 440 -10.17 -0.27 -23.65
N ALA A 441 -10.79 0.16 -22.56
CA ALA A 441 -10.09 0.95 -21.55
C ALA A 441 -10.34 0.39 -20.15
N ILE A 442 -9.32 0.51 -19.28
CA ILE A 442 -9.43 0.26 -17.85
C ILE A 442 -9.07 1.55 -17.12
N LEU A 443 -10.02 2.11 -16.39
CA LEU A 443 -9.81 3.24 -15.49
C LEU A 443 -9.64 2.71 -14.05
N TYR A 444 -8.48 2.96 -13.46
CA TYR A 444 -8.13 2.57 -12.09
C TYR A 444 -8.14 3.77 -11.16
N GLY A 445 -8.64 3.58 -9.94
CA GLY A 445 -8.59 4.59 -8.88
C GLY A 445 -8.59 3.99 -7.48
N TYR A 446 -8.25 4.82 -6.49
CA TYR A 446 -8.26 4.44 -5.09
C TYR A 446 -9.00 5.47 -4.21
N GLY A 447 -8.49 6.69 -4.08
CA GLY A 447 -9.17 7.86 -3.47
C GLY A 447 -9.46 7.73 -1.98
N GLY A 448 -8.44 7.48 -1.16
CA GLY A 448 -8.59 7.45 0.29
C GLY A 448 -7.28 7.26 1.04
N TYR A 449 -7.33 7.44 2.36
CA TYR A 449 -6.25 7.15 3.30
C TYR A 449 -4.94 7.89 3.03
N ASN A 450 -4.99 9.04 2.37
CA ASN A 450 -3.79 9.80 2.00
C ASN A 450 -2.80 9.01 1.11
N ILE A 451 -3.29 7.97 0.38
CA ILE A 451 -2.46 7.11 -0.46
C ILE A 451 -2.45 7.64 -1.89
N ALA A 452 -1.30 8.18 -2.31
CA ALA A 452 -1.07 8.59 -3.69
C ALA A 452 -0.85 7.39 -4.62
N ARG A 453 -1.36 7.48 -5.85
CA ARG A 453 -1.16 6.45 -6.89
C ARG A 453 -0.09 6.92 -7.87
N GLN A 454 1.18 6.76 -7.46
CA GLN A 454 2.36 7.12 -8.26
C GLN A 454 2.62 6.13 -9.41
N PRO A 455 3.45 6.51 -10.41
CA PRO A 455 3.88 5.60 -11.47
C PRO A 455 4.51 4.32 -10.91
N ASP A 456 3.92 3.18 -11.23
CA ASP A 456 4.37 1.85 -10.83
C ASP A 456 4.39 0.90 -12.03
N PHE A 457 5.21 -0.14 -11.94
CA PHE A 457 5.29 -1.15 -12.99
C PHE A 457 4.27 -2.26 -12.81
N SER A 458 3.64 -2.69 -13.92
CA SER A 458 2.75 -3.85 -13.94
C SER A 458 2.80 -4.60 -15.26
N ILE A 459 3.15 -5.89 -15.19
CA ILE A 459 3.21 -6.78 -16.35
C ILE A 459 1.84 -6.99 -17.00
N SER A 460 0.80 -7.17 -16.18
CA SER A 460 -0.56 -7.37 -16.68
C SER A 460 -1.09 -6.15 -17.42
N ARG A 461 -0.73 -4.96 -16.96
CA ARG A 461 -1.03 -3.68 -17.63
C ARG A 461 -0.36 -3.62 -19.00
N LEU A 462 0.92 -3.95 -19.08
CA LEU A 462 1.66 -3.96 -20.35
C LEU A 462 1.09 -4.97 -21.34
N LEU A 463 0.68 -6.15 -20.89
CA LEU A 463 0.02 -7.14 -21.75
C LEU A 463 -1.34 -6.62 -22.26
N PHE A 464 -2.08 -5.89 -21.43
CA PHE A 464 -3.33 -5.26 -21.84
C PHE A 464 -3.10 -4.20 -22.93
N LEU A 465 -2.10 -3.33 -22.75
CA LEU A 465 -1.74 -2.32 -23.75
C LEU A 465 -1.25 -2.96 -25.05
N LYS A 466 -0.44 -4.01 -24.96
CA LYS A 466 0.19 -4.66 -26.11
C LYS A 466 -0.77 -5.56 -26.88
N HIS A 467 -1.44 -6.47 -26.18
CA HIS A 467 -2.18 -7.57 -26.81
C HIS A 467 -3.69 -7.36 -26.93
N PHE A 468 -4.22 -6.33 -26.29
CA PHE A 468 -5.61 -5.92 -26.50
C PHE A 468 -5.73 -4.54 -27.17
N GLY A 469 -4.59 -3.86 -27.44
CA GLY A 469 -4.62 -2.48 -27.92
C GLY A 469 -5.41 -1.58 -26.97
N GLY A 470 -5.29 -1.85 -25.66
CA GLY A 470 -6.06 -1.17 -24.63
C GLY A 470 -5.47 0.18 -24.23
N VAL A 471 -6.29 0.96 -23.54
CA VAL A 471 -5.90 2.18 -22.84
C VAL A 471 -6.02 1.91 -21.34
N TYR A 472 -4.95 2.14 -20.57
CA TYR A 472 -4.98 2.00 -19.12
C TYR A 472 -4.82 3.37 -18.45
N VAL A 473 -5.73 3.71 -17.55
CA VAL A 473 -5.78 5.04 -16.94
C VAL A 473 -5.71 4.91 -15.43
N ILE A 474 -4.94 5.79 -14.81
CA ILE A 474 -4.84 5.91 -13.35
C ILE A 474 -5.28 7.32 -12.98
N ALA A 475 -6.43 7.43 -12.33
CA ALA A 475 -6.96 8.71 -11.86
C ALA A 475 -6.42 9.01 -10.45
N ASN A 476 -5.78 10.15 -10.30
CA ASN A 476 -5.20 10.63 -9.04
C ASN A 476 -6.21 11.52 -8.30
N ILE A 477 -7.29 10.89 -7.85
CA ILE A 477 -8.47 11.56 -7.28
C ILE A 477 -8.28 11.98 -5.83
N ARG A 478 -9.08 12.94 -5.37
CA ARG A 478 -9.10 13.38 -3.97
C ARG A 478 -9.30 12.22 -3.00
N GLY A 479 -8.91 12.41 -1.76
CA GLY A 479 -8.79 11.34 -0.76
C GLY A 479 -7.43 10.66 -0.76
N GLY A 480 -6.68 10.72 -1.88
CA GLY A 480 -5.27 10.36 -1.96
C GLY A 480 -4.35 11.44 -1.37
N GLY A 481 -3.03 11.21 -1.46
CA GLY A 481 -2.01 12.10 -0.90
C GLY A 481 -1.23 12.92 -1.92
N GLU A 482 -1.69 12.98 -3.16
CA GLU A 482 -0.95 13.53 -4.30
C GLU A 482 -0.58 15.00 -4.13
N TYR A 483 -1.47 15.77 -3.48
CA TYR A 483 -1.26 17.21 -3.22
C TYR A 483 -1.41 17.55 -1.72
N GLY A 484 -0.91 16.67 -0.85
CA GLY A 484 -0.85 16.87 0.58
C GLY A 484 -2.19 16.71 1.31
N GLU A 485 -2.24 17.23 2.56
CA GLU A 485 -3.37 16.96 3.46
C GLU A 485 -4.71 17.50 2.96
N LYS A 486 -4.72 18.68 2.32
CA LYS A 486 -5.96 19.26 1.78
C LYS A 486 -6.58 18.41 0.67
N TRP A 487 -5.75 17.69 -0.09
CA TRP A 487 -6.22 16.76 -1.13
C TRP A 487 -6.88 15.53 -0.50
N HIS A 488 -6.29 15.00 0.57
CA HIS A 488 -6.85 13.93 1.36
C HIS A 488 -8.17 14.35 2.03
N GLU A 489 -8.16 15.46 2.77
CA GLU A 489 -9.35 16.00 3.45
C GLU A 489 -10.49 16.34 2.46
N GLY A 490 -10.15 16.63 1.20
CA GLY A 490 -11.13 16.86 0.12
C GLY A 490 -11.92 15.62 -0.31
N GLY A 491 -11.51 14.41 0.15
CA GLY A 491 -12.13 13.13 -0.22
C GLY A 491 -12.47 12.21 0.95
N MET A 492 -12.53 12.72 2.18
CA MET A 492 -12.87 11.93 3.36
C MET A 492 -14.19 12.39 4.01
N ARG A 493 -14.81 11.53 4.84
CA ARG A 493 -16.01 11.80 5.63
C ARG A 493 -17.17 12.36 4.78
N ASP A 494 -17.71 13.50 5.17
CA ASP A 494 -18.81 14.22 4.47
C ASP A 494 -18.46 14.67 3.05
N LYS A 495 -17.15 14.76 2.71
CA LYS A 495 -16.64 15.07 1.38
C LYS A 495 -16.38 13.85 0.51
N LYS A 496 -16.69 12.63 0.98
CA LYS A 496 -16.40 11.38 0.25
C LYS A 496 -17.04 11.32 -1.14
N GLN A 497 -18.15 12.03 -1.38
CA GLN A 497 -18.79 12.12 -2.70
C GLN A 497 -17.85 12.74 -3.75
N ASN A 498 -16.93 13.63 -3.37
CA ASN A 498 -15.94 14.21 -4.29
C ASN A 498 -15.07 13.15 -4.95
N VAL A 499 -14.74 12.07 -4.23
CA VAL A 499 -13.95 10.94 -4.74
C VAL A 499 -14.67 10.25 -5.90
N PHE A 500 -15.96 10.04 -5.75
CA PHE A 500 -16.82 9.42 -6.77
C PHE A 500 -17.05 10.35 -7.95
N ASP A 501 -17.30 11.62 -7.69
CA ASP A 501 -17.47 12.65 -8.72
C ASP A 501 -16.19 12.82 -9.55
N ASP A 502 -15.01 12.87 -8.91
CA ASP A 502 -13.71 12.93 -9.58
C ASP A 502 -13.54 11.74 -10.54
N PHE A 503 -13.87 10.53 -10.08
CA PHE A 503 -13.69 9.30 -10.86
C PHE A 503 -14.69 9.17 -12.01
N ILE A 504 -15.94 9.59 -11.80
CA ILE A 504 -16.96 9.65 -12.84
C ILE A 504 -16.55 10.67 -13.92
N CYS A 505 -16.09 11.86 -13.52
CA CYS A 505 -15.60 12.88 -14.45
C CYS A 505 -14.37 12.41 -15.25
N ALA A 506 -13.48 11.58 -14.65
CA ALA A 506 -12.39 10.94 -15.38
C ALA A 506 -12.93 10.04 -16.50
N ALA A 507 -13.93 9.23 -16.21
CA ALA A 507 -14.57 8.36 -17.19
C ALA A 507 -15.24 9.15 -18.33
N GLU A 508 -15.97 10.21 -18.00
CA GLU A 508 -16.60 11.09 -18.96
C GLU A 508 -15.57 11.80 -19.86
N GLU A 509 -14.44 12.22 -19.30
CA GLU A 509 -13.35 12.84 -20.04
C GLU A 509 -12.70 11.88 -21.02
N LEU A 510 -12.48 10.60 -20.63
CA LEU A 510 -11.94 9.57 -21.53
C LEU A 510 -12.86 9.32 -22.73
N VAL A 511 -14.18 9.32 -22.50
CA VAL A 511 -15.18 9.21 -23.59
C VAL A 511 -15.17 10.45 -24.47
N ARG A 512 -15.14 11.65 -23.88
CA ARG A 512 -15.09 12.94 -24.59
C ARG A 512 -13.86 13.05 -25.49
N LEU A 513 -12.70 12.61 -25.00
CA LEU A 513 -11.43 12.62 -25.74
C LEU A 513 -11.29 11.46 -26.72
N LYS A 514 -12.30 10.58 -26.84
CA LYS A 514 -12.32 9.41 -27.71
C LYS A 514 -11.24 8.37 -27.44
N TYR A 515 -10.75 8.30 -26.21
CA TYR A 515 -9.92 7.16 -25.80
C TYR A 515 -10.72 5.86 -25.80
N THR A 516 -12.02 5.94 -25.47
CA THR A 516 -12.93 4.81 -25.37
C THR A 516 -14.39 5.26 -25.49
N LYS A 517 -15.32 4.34 -25.29
CA LYS A 517 -16.76 4.57 -25.15
C LYS A 517 -17.31 3.78 -23.96
N PRO A 518 -18.50 4.10 -23.42
CA PRO A 518 -19.05 3.44 -22.22
C PRO A 518 -19.05 1.92 -22.30
N GLU A 519 -19.41 1.33 -23.44
CA GLU A 519 -19.49 -0.13 -23.59
C GLU A 519 -18.11 -0.82 -23.60
N LYS A 520 -17.03 -0.06 -23.80
CA LYS A 520 -15.64 -0.54 -23.82
C LYS A 520 -14.83 -0.10 -22.59
N LEU A 521 -15.43 0.70 -21.69
CA LEU A 521 -14.80 1.20 -20.48
C LEU A 521 -15.04 0.27 -19.30
N ALA A 522 -13.95 -0.25 -18.74
CA ALA A 522 -13.95 -0.92 -17.45
C ALA A 522 -13.47 0.02 -16.35
N ILE A 523 -14.01 -0.09 -15.15
CA ILE A 523 -13.44 0.50 -13.94
C ILE A 523 -12.93 -0.59 -13.01
N HIS A 524 -11.79 -0.33 -12.36
CA HIS A 524 -11.13 -1.24 -11.44
C HIS A 524 -10.63 -0.51 -10.22
N GLY A 525 -10.82 -1.11 -9.06
CA GLY A 525 -10.31 -0.62 -7.78
C GLY A 525 -10.27 -1.72 -6.73
N HIS A 526 -9.38 -1.58 -5.76
CA HIS A 526 -9.10 -2.57 -4.73
C HIS A 526 -9.27 -1.94 -3.34
N SER A 527 -9.86 -2.66 -2.38
CA SER A 527 -10.08 -2.16 -1.01
C SER A 527 -11.00 -0.92 -0.98
N ASN A 528 -10.53 0.25 -0.55
CA ASN A 528 -11.23 1.51 -0.72
C ASN A 528 -11.53 1.83 -2.20
N GLY A 529 -10.65 1.41 -3.13
CA GLY A 529 -10.92 1.46 -4.58
C GLY A 529 -12.05 0.51 -5.01
N GLY A 530 -12.28 -0.57 -4.28
CA GLY A 530 -13.45 -1.44 -4.47
C GLY A 530 -14.76 -0.76 -4.04
N LEU A 531 -14.73 -0.01 -2.94
CA LEU A 531 -15.83 0.90 -2.58
C LEU A 531 -16.10 1.91 -3.70
N LEU A 532 -15.03 2.57 -4.19
CA LEU A 532 -15.09 3.55 -5.29
C LEU A 532 -15.82 2.98 -6.50
N THR A 533 -15.37 1.82 -7.00
CA THR A 533 -15.93 1.24 -8.24
C THR A 533 -17.36 0.74 -8.05
N ALA A 534 -17.71 0.21 -6.88
CA ALA A 534 -19.07 -0.21 -6.57
C ALA A 534 -20.04 0.99 -6.53
N VAL A 535 -19.65 2.10 -5.89
CA VAL A 535 -20.46 3.32 -5.85
C VAL A 535 -20.64 3.94 -7.23
N CYS A 536 -19.54 4.08 -8.01
CA CYS A 536 -19.61 4.64 -9.36
C CYS A 536 -20.50 3.80 -10.29
N ALA A 537 -20.44 2.46 -10.18
CA ALA A 537 -21.33 1.56 -10.93
C ALA A 537 -22.81 1.79 -10.60
N GLN A 538 -23.14 2.10 -9.35
CA GLN A 538 -24.51 2.41 -8.92
C GLN A 538 -24.97 3.78 -9.36
N GLN A 539 -24.09 4.80 -9.25
CA GLN A 539 -24.45 6.17 -9.60
C GLN A 539 -24.53 6.40 -11.12
N ARG A 540 -23.71 5.69 -11.90
CA ARG A 540 -23.62 5.82 -13.36
C ARG A 540 -23.51 4.46 -14.07
N PRO A 541 -24.56 3.61 -13.99
CA PRO A 541 -24.56 2.29 -14.63
C PRO A 541 -24.47 2.38 -16.16
N ASP A 542 -24.84 3.53 -16.76
CA ASP A 542 -24.78 3.84 -18.19
C ASP A 542 -23.36 4.05 -18.70
N LEU A 543 -22.43 4.42 -17.85
CA LEU A 543 -21.08 4.88 -18.22
C LEU A 543 -20.05 3.74 -18.34
N PHE A 544 -20.36 2.56 -17.83
CA PHE A 544 -19.39 1.46 -17.72
C PHE A 544 -19.86 0.17 -18.41
N GLY A 545 -18.99 -0.41 -19.25
CA GLY A 545 -19.18 -1.74 -19.82
C GLY A 545 -18.90 -2.86 -18.81
N ALA A 546 -17.89 -2.64 -17.96
CA ALA A 546 -17.47 -3.61 -16.93
C ALA A 546 -17.00 -2.92 -15.65
N VAL A 547 -17.14 -3.62 -14.52
CA VAL A 547 -16.70 -3.18 -13.19
C VAL A 547 -15.99 -4.31 -12.48
N VAL A 548 -14.77 -4.06 -12.03
CA VAL A 548 -13.99 -4.98 -11.18
C VAL A 548 -13.90 -4.39 -9.78
N VAL A 549 -14.54 -5.06 -8.82
CA VAL A 549 -14.57 -4.68 -7.40
C VAL A 549 -13.66 -5.63 -6.63
N GLY A 550 -12.44 -5.21 -6.32
CA GLY A 550 -11.49 -6.00 -5.56
C GLY A 550 -11.61 -5.77 -4.06
N VAL A 551 -11.91 -6.80 -3.27
CA VAL A 551 -11.93 -6.80 -1.79
C VAL A 551 -12.51 -5.52 -1.17
N GLY A 552 -13.65 -5.05 -1.69
CA GLY A 552 -14.22 -3.73 -1.41
C GLY A 552 -14.89 -3.63 -0.04
N VAL A 553 -14.84 -2.42 0.57
CA VAL A 553 -15.62 -2.07 1.76
C VAL A 553 -17.04 -1.74 1.31
N LEU A 554 -17.97 -2.71 1.33
CA LEU A 554 -19.27 -2.59 0.67
C LEU A 554 -20.46 -2.44 1.64
N ASP A 555 -20.30 -2.76 2.93
CA ASP A 555 -21.26 -2.51 4.00
C ASP A 555 -20.78 -1.36 4.87
N MET A 556 -21.08 -0.13 4.45
CA MET A 556 -20.59 1.07 5.11
C MET A 556 -21.30 1.37 6.43
N LEU A 557 -22.40 0.67 6.74
CA LEU A 557 -23.09 0.87 8.03
C LEU A 557 -22.57 -0.08 9.12
N ARG A 558 -21.68 -1.05 8.77
CA ARG A 558 -21.16 -2.01 9.75
C ARG A 558 -19.65 -2.25 9.66
N PHE A 559 -18.92 -1.57 8.80
CA PHE A 559 -17.48 -1.78 8.62
C PHE A 559 -16.72 -1.70 9.95
N HIS A 560 -17.08 -0.75 10.82
CA HIS A 560 -16.45 -0.49 12.12
C HIS A 560 -16.68 -1.59 13.17
N LYS A 561 -17.54 -2.57 12.87
CA LYS A 561 -17.87 -3.69 13.78
C LYS A 561 -17.06 -4.96 13.49
N PHE A 562 -16.23 -4.95 12.45
CA PHE A 562 -15.45 -6.11 12.04
C PHE A 562 -13.94 -5.85 12.16
N THR A 563 -13.22 -6.77 12.76
CA THR A 563 -11.76 -6.78 12.86
C THR A 563 -11.16 -5.40 13.20
N ILE A 564 -10.44 -4.78 12.28
CA ILE A 564 -9.84 -3.44 12.45
C ILE A 564 -10.71 -2.30 11.90
N GLY A 565 -11.93 -2.58 11.48
CA GLY A 565 -12.77 -1.58 10.79
C GLY A 565 -13.03 -0.31 11.59
N GLU A 566 -12.99 -0.35 12.92
CA GLU A 566 -13.05 0.85 13.77
C GLU A 566 -11.94 1.85 13.43
N ALA A 567 -10.77 1.35 13.04
CA ALA A 567 -9.65 2.18 12.62
C ALA A 567 -9.96 3.06 11.40
N TRP A 568 -11.01 2.77 10.63
CA TRP A 568 -11.40 3.52 9.43
C TRP A 568 -12.42 4.62 9.70
N ILE A 569 -12.89 4.77 10.94
CA ILE A 569 -13.81 5.86 11.35
C ILE A 569 -13.24 7.25 11.00
N PRO A 570 -11.95 7.54 11.19
CA PRO A 570 -11.41 8.84 10.78
C PRO A 570 -11.57 9.13 9.28
N GLU A 571 -11.49 8.12 8.43
CA GLU A 571 -11.65 8.26 6.97
C GLU A 571 -13.11 8.37 6.54
N PHE A 572 -13.99 7.51 7.09
CA PHE A 572 -15.37 7.37 6.60
C PHE A 572 -16.43 8.05 7.47
N GLY A 573 -16.12 8.33 8.73
CA GLY A 573 -17.11 8.68 9.75
C GLY A 573 -17.59 7.46 10.53
N ASN A 574 -18.34 7.70 11.64
CA ASN A 574 -18.88 6.66 12.50
C ASN A 574 -20.38 6.43 12.19
N PRO A 575 -20.78 5.28 11.63
CA PRO A 575 -22.20 5.01 11.30
C PRO A 575 -23.14 4.94 12.51
N ASP A 576 -22.61 4.81 13.73
CA ASP A 576 -23.40 4.83 14.97
C ASP A 576 -23.68 6.28 15.46
N VAL A 577 -23.14 7.32 14.77
CA VAL A 577 -23.40 8.74 15.02
C VAL A 577 -24.34 9.26 13.92
N ALA A 578 -25.45 9.90 14.31
CA ALA A 578 -26.51 10.29 13.38
C ALA A 578 -26.03 11.20 12.24
N GLU A 579 -25.19 12.19 12.57
CA GLU A 579 -24.64 13.14 11.60
C GLU A 579 -23.75 12.45 10.57
N ASP A 580 -22.95 11.48 10.99
CA ASP A 580 -22.08 10.70 10.11
C ASP A 580 -22.89 9.66 9.31
N PHE A 581 -23.91 9.05 9.92
CA PHE A 581 -24.81 8.12 9.24
C PHE A 581 -25.45 8.75 7.99
N ASP A 582 -25.88 10.00 8.08
CA ASP A 582 -26.59 10.70 7.01
C ASP A 582 -25.76 10.83 5.72
N PHE A 583 -24.45 11.05 5.82
CA PHE A 583 -23.61 11.09 4.62
C PHE A 583 -23.11 9.71 4.21
N ILE A 584 -22.81 8.79 5.17
CA ILE A 584 -22.32 7.42 4.88
C ILE A 584 -23.41 6.62 4.16
N TYR A 585 -24.66 6.71 4.61
CA TYR A 585 -25.79 5.98 4.01
C TYR A 585 -25.94 6.29 2.52
N LYS A 586 -25.71 7.54 2.10
CA LYS A 586 -25.89 8.00 0.72
C LYS A 586 -25.01 7.28 -0.29
N TYR A 587 -23.85 6.78 0.13
CA TYR A 587 -22.93 6.05 -0.75
C TYR A 587 -22.66 4.59 -0.34
N SER A 588 -23.33 4.06 0.68
CA SER A 588 -23.14 2.67 1.11
C SER A 588 -23.57 1.67 0.03
N PRO A 589 -22.64 0.94 -0.64
CA PRO A 589 -23.00 0.10 -1.78
C PRO A 589 -24.10 -0.91 -1.47
N LEU A 590 -24.00 -1.61 -0.33
CA LEU A 590 -25.00 -2.61 0.09
C LEU A 590 -26.41 -2.02 0.23
N HIS A 591 -26.54 -0.75 0.62
CA HIS A 591 -27.82 -0.14 0.99
C HIS A 591 -28.40 0.76 -0.11
N GLN A 592 -27.63 1.07 -1.15
CA GLN A 592 -28.04 1.95 -2.26
C GLN A 592 -28.24 1.20 -3.58
N ILE A 593 -28.37 -0.14 -3.55
CA ILE A 593 -28.68 -0.91 -4.74
C ILE A 593 -30.08 -0.52 -5.24
N SER A 594 -30.15 0.05 -6.42
CA SER A 594 -31.41 0.41 -7.09
C SER A 594 -31.31 0.10 -8.58
N VAL A 595 -32.41 -0.22 -9.21
CA VAL A 595 -32.49 -0.55 -10.62
C VAL A 595 -33.39 0.45 -11.34
N GLN A 596 -32.88 1.01 -12.43
CA GLN A 596 -33.68 1.86 -13.31
C GLN A 596 -34.32 1.01 -14.40
N PRO A 597 -35.61 1.22 -14.74
CA PRO A 597 -36.26 0.47 -15.79
C PRO A 597 -35.49 0.52 -17.13
N ASN A 598 -35.24 -0.65 -17.71
CA ASN A 598 -34.52 -0.81 -18.97
C ASN A 598 -33.07 -0.32 -19.00
N VAL A 599 -32.46 0.01 -17.85
CA VAL A 599 -31.02 0.31 -17.73
C VAL A 599 -30.29 -0.94 -17.26
N GLN A 600 -29.35 -1.42 -18.06
CA GLN A 600 -28.49 -2.54 -17.69
C GLN A 600 -27.51 -2.12 -16.61
N TRP A 601 -27.42 -2.90 -15.54
CA TRP A 601 -26.23 -2.86 -14.71
C TRP A 601 -25.01 -3.28 -15.53
N PRO A 602 -23.84 -2.69 -15.30
CA PRO A 602 -22.61 -3.11 -15.97
C PRO A 602 -22.28 -4.56 -15.67
N SER A 603 -21.48 -5.20 -16.52
CA SER A 603 -20.92 -6.51 -16.17
C SER A 603 -20.01 -6.35 -14.94
N MET A 604 -20.16 -7.20 -13.91
CA MET A 604 -19.39 -7.07 -12.66
C MET A 604 -18.61 -8.33 -12.34
N LEU A 605 -17.35 -8.14 -11.92
CA LEU A 605 -16.53 -9.14 -11.25
C LEU A 605 -16.18 -8.62 -9.85
N ILE A 606 -16.68 -9.28 -8.81
CA ILE A 606 -16.50 -8.88 -7.42
C ILE A 606 -15.64 -9.92 -6.74
N THR A 607 -14.46 -9.54 -6.26
CA THR A 607 -13.49 -10.47 -5.67
C THR A 607 -13.35 -10.28 -4.17
N SER A 608 -13.04 -11.37 -3.45
CA SER A 608 -12.70 -11.39 -2.04
C SER A 608 -11.81 -12.59 -1.73
N ALA A 609 -11.40 -12.75 -0.48
CA ALA A 609 -10.58 -13.85 -0.02
C ALA A 609 -11.09 -14.37 1.34
N ASP A 610 -10.95 -15.67 1.60
CA ASP A 610 -11.53 -16.32 2.78
C ASP A 610 -10.77 -16.01 4.10
N HIS A 611 -9.51 -15.58 4.00
CA HIS A 611 -8.66 -15.14 5.11
C HIS A 611 -8.38 -13.63 5.07
N ASP A 612 -9.23 -12.85 4.40
CA ASP A 612 -9.14 -11.39 4.43
C ASP A 612 -9.69 -10.89 5.78
N ASP A 613 -8.78 -10.72 6.72
CA ASP A 613 -9.06 -10.21 8.07
C ASP A 613 -8.84 -8.68 8.18
N ARG A 614 -8.62 -8.00 7.05
CA ARG A 614 -8.65 -6.55 6.91
C ARG A 614 -10.02 -6.08 6.45
N VAL A 615 -10.45 -6.47 5.26
CA VAL A 615 -11.80 -6.24 4.74
C VAL A 615 -12.50 -7.59 4.63
N VAL A 616 -13.17 -7.96 5.70
CA VAL A 616 -13.77 -9.29 5.83
C VAL A 616 -14.67 -9.67 4.65
N PRO A 617 -14.67 -10.94 4.20
CA PRO A 617 -15.45 -11.38 3.04
C PRO A 617 -16.97 -11.17 3.17
N LEU A 618 -17.45 -10.89 4.38
CA LEU A 618 -18.85 -10.51 4.62
C LEU A 618 -19.29 -9.30 3.80
N HIS A 619 -18.44 -8.31 3.56
CA HIS A 619 -18.73 -7.17 2.70
C HIS A 619 -19.15 -7.62 1.31
N THR A 620 -18.32 -8.43 0.67
CA THR A 620 -18.55 -8.97 -0.67
C THR A 620 -19.75 -9.91 -0.71
N LEU A 621 -19.87 -10.85 0.23
CA LEU A 621 -20.94 -11.83 0.25
C LEU A 621 -22.32 -11.20 0.45
N LYS A 622 -22.44 -10.23 1.36
CA LYS A 622 -23.71 -9.50 1.59
C LYS A 622 -24.09 -8.66 0.38
N TYR A 623 -23.13 -7.96 -0.21
CA TYR A 623 -23.38 -7.14 -1.40
C TYR A 623 -23.82 -7.98 -2.60
N LEU A 624 -23.14 -9.10 -2.88
CA LEU A 624 -23.54 -10.04 -3.93
C LEU A 624 -24.94 -10.60 -3.69
N ALA A 625 -25.26 -10.98 -2.45
CA ALA A 625 -26.57 -11.52 -2.12
C ALA A 625 -27.68 -10.50 -2.36
N GLN A 626 -27.49 -9.24 -1.92
CA GLN A 626 -28.46 -8.19 -2.12
C GLN A 626 -28.58 -7.79 -3.59
N LEU A 627 -27.45 -7.68 -4.30
CA LEU A 627 -27.46 -7.35 -5.73
C LEU A 627 -28.18 -8.42 -6.55
N TYR A 628 -27.91 -9.70 -6.29
CA TYR A 628 -28.64 -10.80 -6.96
C TYR A 628 -30.14 -10.77 -6.64
N TYR A 629 -30.51 -10.50 -5.39
CA TYR A 629 -31.91 -10.39 -5.00
C TYR A 629 -32.61 -9.26 -5.76
N THR A 630 -32.03 -8.07 -5.80
CA THR A 630 -32.60 -6.90 -6.49
C THR A 630 -32.70 -7.13 -7.99
N LEU A 631 -31.61 -7.58 -8.65
CA LEU A 631 -31.60 -7.85 -10.08
C LEU A 631 -32.60 -8.95 -10.50
N HIS A 632 -32.77 -9.97 -9.65
CA HIS A 632 -33.75 -11.03 -9.92
C HIS A 632 -35.20 -10.53 -9.82
N ASN A 633 -35.50 -9.71 -8.83
CA ASN A 633 -36.89 -9.30 -8.59
C ASN A 633 -37.31 -8.08 -9.43
N GLU A 634 -36.37 -7.20 -9.78
CA GLU A 634 -36.68 -5.90 -10.37
C GLU A 634 -36.20 -5.74 -11.82
N ALA A 635 -35.25 -6.59 -12.28
CA ALA A 635 -34.59 -6.46 -13.59
C ALA A 635 -34.49 -7.77 -14.40
N CYS A 636 -35.13 -8.85 -13.96
CA CYS A 636 -34.97 -10.16 -14.60
C CYS A 636 -35.33 -10.19 -16.08
N ASP A 637 -36.20 -9.30 -16.52
CA ASP A 637 -36.71 -9.26 -17.90
C ASP A 637 -35.72 -8.58 -18.87
N TRP A 638 -34.82 -7.73 -18.39
CA TRP A 638 -33.89 -7.01 -19.24
C TRP A 638 -32.41 -7.12 -18.85
N GLN A 639 -32.07 -7.53 -17.61
CA GLN A 639 -30.67 -7.66 -17.19
C GLN A 639 -30.01 -8.90 -17.80
N THR A 640 -29.13 -8.68 -18.77
CA THR A 640 -28.39 -9.75 -19.45
C THR A 640 -26.90 -9.75 -19.14
N LYS A 641 -26.33 -8.62 -18.69
CA LYS A 641 -24.92 -8.51 -18.33
C LYS A 641 -24.63 -9.31 -17.05
N PRO A 642 -23.51 -10.05 -16.99
CA PRO A 642 -23.20 -10.95 -15.87
C PRO A 642 -22.74 -10.18 -14.63
N VAL A 643 -23.09 -10.70 -13.45
CA VAL A 643 -22.55 -10.36 -12.15
C VAL A 643 -21.94 -11.61 -11.54
N LEU A 644 -20.63 -11.61 -11.30
CA LEU A 644 -19.85 -12.75 -10.84
C LEU A 644 -19.15 -12.43 -9.52
N GLY A 645 -19.14 -13.40 -8.61
CA GLY A 645 -18.33 -13.39 -7.40
C GLY A 645 -17.17 -14.37 -7.50
N ARG A 646 -15.94 -13.95 -7.11
CA ARG A 646 -14.75 -14.79 -7.02
C ARG A 646 -14.18 -14.70 -5.61
N ILE A 647 -14.19 -15.80 -4.88
CA ILE A 647 -13.62 -15.88 -3.53
C ILE A 647 -12.35 -16.73 -3.61
N GLU A 648 -11.21 -16.12 -3.34
CA GLU A 648 -9.93 -16.83 -3.26
C GLU A 648 -9.85 -17.61 -1.95
N VAL A 649 -9.39 -18.86 -2.01
CA VAL A 649 -9.23 -19.73 -0.83
C VAL A 649 -7.80 -19.65 -0.34
N LYS A 650 -7.58 -19.67 0.99
CA LYS A 650 -6.27 -19.51 1.63
C LYS A 650 -5.55 -18.27 1.11
N ALA A 651 -6.22 -17.13 1.12
CA ALA A 651 -5.67 -15.83 0.76
C ALA A 651 -6.29 -14.73 1.62
N GLY A 652 -5.51 -13.67 1.85
CA GLY A 652 -5.92 -12.48 2.60
C GLY A 652 -6.16 -11.28 1.68
N HIS A 653 -5.95 -10.08 2.24
CA HIS A 653 -6.22 -8.79 1.55
C HIS A 653 -5.31 -8.51 0.33
N GLY A 654 -4.24 -9.27 0.17
CA GLY A 654 -3.30 -9.16 -0.97
C GLY A 654 -1.84 -9.35 -0.58
N ALA A 655 -1.42 -8.96 0.62
CA ALA A 655 -0.07 -9.20 1.10
C ALA A 655 0.23 -10.71 1.20
N GLY A 656 1.46 -11.11 0.87
CA GLY A 656 1.90 -12.50 0.97
C GLY A 656 1.23 -13.48 0.00
N LYS A 657 0.47 -12.98 -1.00
CA LYS A 657 -0.17 -13.83 -2.01
C LYS A 657 0.88 -14.49 -2.91
N PRO A 658 0.88 -15.83 -3.08
CA PRO A 658 1.79 -16.52 -3.98
C PRO A 658 1.68 -16.02 -5.43
N THR A 659 2.80 -15.98 -6.16
CA THR A 659 2.84 -15.58 -7.58
C THR A 659 1.83 -16.36 -8.43
N ALA A 660 1.70 -17.66 -8.22
CA ALA A 660 0.74 -18.49 -8.94
C ALA A 660 -0.70 -18.00 -8.76
N LYS A 661 -1.10 -17.64 -7.53
CA LYS A 661 -2.45 -17.10 -7.25
C LYS A 661 -2.65 -15.70 -7.83
N ILE A 662 -1.62 -14.87 -7.88
CA ILE A 662 -1.67 -13.56 -8.53
C ILE A 662 -1.92 -13.73 -10.03
N ILE A 663 -1.22 -14.66 -10.67
CA ILE A 663 -1.42 -14.97 -12.09
C ILE A 663 -2.84 -15.48 -12.34
N ASP A 664 -3.35 -16.42 -11.51
CA ASP A 664 -4.72 -16.94 -11.62
C ASP A 664 -5.77 -15.84 -11.53
N GLU A 665 -5.65 -14.94 -10.56
CA GLU A 665 -6.58 -13.82 -10.38
C GLU A 665 -6.56 -12.86 -11.58
N LEU A 666 -5.38 -12.56 -12.11
CA LEU A 666 -5.22 -11.71 -13.28
C LEU A 666 -5.80 -12.38 -14.54
N VAL A 667 -5.59 -13.68 -14.71
CA VAL A 667 -6.18 -14.44 -15.83
C VAL A 667 -7.70 -14.40 -15.77
N ASP A 668 -8.29 -14.62 -14.60
CA ASP A 668 -9.73 -14.55 -14.41
C ASP A 668 -10.28 -13.15 -14.73
N MET A 669 -9.61 -12.09 -14.21
CA MET A 669 -10.00 -10.69 -14.46
C MET A 669 -9.94 -10.33 -15.94
N TYR A 670 -8.81 -10.57 -16.59
CA TYR A 670 -8.64 -10.19 -17.99
C TYR A 670 -9.48 -11.03 -18.95
N SER A 671 -9.71 -12.32 -18.64
CA SER A 671 -10.64 -13.17 -19.40
C SER A 671 -12.08 -12.68 -19.26
N PHE A 672 -12.48 -12.25 -18.07
CA PHE A 672 -13.78 -11.60 -17.86
C PHE A 672 -13.88 -10.32 -18.71
N LEU A 673 -12.91 -9.40 -18.60
CA LEU A 673 -12.90 -8.15 -19.36
C LEU A 673 -12.88 -8.36 -20.86
N GLN A 674 -12.05 -9.29 -21.35
CA GLN A 674 -12.00 -9.64 -22.77
C GLN A 674 -13.38 -10.01 -23.30
N ARG A 675 -14.12 -10.83 -22.53
CA ARG A 675 -15.43 -11.29 -22.94
C ARG A 675 -16.49 -10.20 -22.90
N VAL A 676 -16.61 -9.49 -21.78
CA VAL A 676 -17.74 -8.57 -21.57
C VAL A 676 -17.58 -7.25 -22.32
N LEU A 677 -16.33 -6.88 -22.68
CA LEU A 677 -15.99 -5.71 -23.48
C LEU A 677 -15.74 -6.08 -24.95
N ASP A 678 -15.89 -7.35 -25.37
CA ASP A 678 -15.58 -7.84 -26.70
C ASP A 678 -14.19 -7.37 -27.19
N LEU A 679 -13.15 -7.63 -26.38
CA LEU A 679 -11.78 -7.29 -26.72
C LEU A 679 -11.18 -8.40 -27.59
N LYS A 680 -10.43 -7.99 -28.62
CA LYS A 680 -9.72 -8.90 -29.51
C LYS A 680 -8.26 -9.01 -29.10
N TRP A 681 -7.74 -10.22 -29.10
CA TRP A 681 -6.32 -10.44 -28.93
C TRP A 681 -5.56 -10.02 -30.21
N ILE A 682 -4.46 -9.29 -30.01
CA ILE A 682 -3.53 -8.84 -31.05
C ILE A 682 -2.19 -9.52 -30.76
N ASP A 683 -1.59 -10.20 -31.74
CA ASP A 683 -0.29 -10.87 -31.60
C ASP A 683 0.89 -9.90 -31.69
#